data_0ae16ac1d606d0d2ff76e558d4c6f8bf
#
_entry.id   0ae16ac1d606d0d2ff76e558d4c6f8bf
#
_cell.length_a   1.000
_cell.length_b   1.000
_cell.length_c   1.000
_cell.angle_alpha   90.00
_cell.angle_beta   90.00
_cell.angle_gamma   90.00
#
_symmetry.space_group_name_H-M   'P 1'
#
loop_
_entity.id
_entity.type
_entity.pdbx_description
1 polymer ?
#
loop_
_entity_poly.entity_id
_entity_poly.type
_entity_poly.pdbx_seq_one_letter_code
_entity_poly.pdbx_strand_id
1 'polypeptide(L)'
;MLPNANDRRLRRAADGIRWLLVPMGIIDTVYRVTERSVGPVAGLLIRLWLAKVFFVSGILKIFDLSVAPYLSNVAYPVPWVEPLSPTYLGAAIQMLIPVLLALGLATRWAALYMLILVLVVQFNYLALDINLYSAVLFGWFVICGAGPLSLDHLLARGLGDTALPFATALTRLASAVTRYLKPYYQLVLRLWLGLALLVVSLGAVIPIRLVKLLPGKSLAHFTPTPTLTLVCALLIAFGFVARPAVLVLIMTVVGMHITGSDGPADVYFVMTLALVGLYGPGRLSFDKWILDVLPQISGGQVFPLEGAPRVVIVGAGFGGLACAAKLAKIAVHVTLIDRHNYHLFQPLLYQVATASLSPADIAATVRGLFCDHLNVQVLLGQVTGIDTVQQGVLIGKRRIPYDYLVIATGASHSYFGRDEWEPYAPGLKTIDDAVEIRRRILSAFERAEAAEGPTERQGLLTFVIVGGGPTGVELAGDIAELVRYGMEKEFHHFDPASAQVVLVQSAPRLLPTFPETLSEKAKRSLERLGVEVMLKSKVDHIDQEGVLINGKRLASHTVLWAAGVVASPAARWLNASADRSGRVKVEADLSVTGLPNVFVIGDTALANAWKGKPVPGLAPAAKQGGAYVARVIRRKLQGQPAQPPFAYRHMGSLATIGRKAAVASFNGVNMSGAPAWWLWGVIHVALLVGLRNRISVMFNWFWAYLTFKRGTRLITGDERPLEAGINPTVRT
;
A
#
# COMPACT_ATOMS: atom_id res chain seq x y z
N MET A 1 -25.68 -33.10 -17.78
CA MET A 1 -26.08 -32.16 -16.70
C MET A 1 -26.21 -30.76 -17.29
N LEU A 2 -27.42 -30.19 -17.31
CA LEU A 2 -27.67 -28.85 -17.85
C LEU A 2 -27.05 -27.78 -16.98
N PRO A 3 -26.38 -26.74 -17.52
CA PRO A 3 -25.75 -25.70 -16.73
C PRO A 3 -26.80 -24.89 -15.98
N ASN A 4 -26.51 -24.65 -14.70
CA ASN A 4 -27.38 -24.00 -13.71
C ASN A 4 -27.72 -22.55 -14.14
N ALA A 5 -28.92 -22.06 -13.86
CA ALA A 5 -29.44 -20.76 -14.30
C ALA A 5 -28.55 -19.56 -13.85
N ASN A 6 -27.84 -19.71 -12.72
CA ASN A 6 -26.85 -18.73 -12.26
C ASN A 6 -25.59 -18.66 -13.15
N ASP A 7 -25.17 -19.76 -13.76
CA ASP A 7 -24.05 -19.82 -14.69
C ASP A 7 -24.37 -19.06 -16.00
N ARG A 8 -25.61 -19.06 -16.44
CA ARG A 8 -26.07 -18.31 -17.63
C ARG A 8 -26.13 -16.79 -17.37
N ARG A 9 -26.48 -16.36 -16.14
CA ARG A 9 -26.50 -14.94 -15.77
C ARG A 9 -25.09 -14.41 -15.63
N LEU A 10 -24.17 -15.17 -15.05
CA LEU A 10 -22.74 -14.80 -14.92
C LEU A 10 -22.05 -14.77 -16.29
N ARG A 11 -22.38 -15.69 -17.21
CA ARG A 11 -21.85 -15.66 -18.59
C ARG A 11 -22.37 -14.45 -19.37
N ARG A 12 -23.65 -14.08 -19.23
CA ARG A 12 -24.20 -12.87 -19.87
C ARG A 12 -23.59 -11.57 -19.31
N ALA A 13 -23.33 -11.50 -17.99
CA ALA A 13 -22.63 -10.38 -17.39
C ALA A 13 -21.15 -10.32 -17.85
N ALA A 14 -20.48 -11.47 -17.96
CA ALA A 14 -19.11 -11.55 -18.49
C ALA A 14 -19.05 -11.19 -19.98
N ASP A 15 -20.04 -11.58 -20.78
CA ASP A 15 -20.13 -11.21 -22.20
C ASP A 15 -20.45 -9.72 -22.39
N GLY A 16 -21.28 -9.13 -21.51
CA GLY A 16 -21.50 -7.67 -21.47
C GLY A 16 -20.24 -6.88 -21.15
N ILE A 17 -19.42 -7.40 -20.23
CA ILE A 17 -18.13 -6.79 -19.87
C ILE A 17 -17.08 -7.02 -20.98
N ARG A 18 -17.07 -8.16 -21.65
CA ARG A 18 -16.22 -8.42 -22.82
C ARG A 18 -16.40 -7.40 -23.93
N TRP A 19 -17.64 -6.94 -24.17
CA TRP A 19 -17.95 -5.91 -25.14
C TRP A 19 -17.26 -4.57 -24.85
N LEU A 20 -17.08 -4.25 -23.58
CA LEU A 20 -16.34 -3.07 -23.12
C LEU A 20 -14.80 -3.28 -23.13
N LEU A 21 -14.32 -4.52 -22.99
CA LEU A 21 -12.91 -4.84 -22.86
C LEU A 21 -12.15 -4.90 -24.18
N VAL A 22 -12.81 -5.37 -25.24
CA VAL A 22 -12.21 -5.39 -26.59
C VAL A 22 -11.83 -3.95 -27.04
N PRO A 23 -12.74 -2.95 -26.99
CA PRO A 23 -12.37 -1.59 -27.33
C PRO A 23 -11.31 -1.01 -26.39
N MET A 24 -11.32 -1.32 -25.07
CA MET A 24 -10.29 -0.82 -24.16
C MET A 24 -8.90 -1.37 -24.44
N GLY A 25 -8.78 -2.63 -24.84
CA GLY A 25 -7.49 -3.22 -25.26
C GLY A 25 -6.96 -2.60 -26.57
N ILE A 26 -7.85 -2.30 -27.52
CA ILE A 26 -7.52 -1.59 -28.76
C ILE A 26 -7.10 -0.15 -28.43
N ILE A 27 -7.84 0.54 -27.58
CA ILE A 27 -7.57 1.89 -27.12
C ILE A 27 -6.20 1.96 -26.42
N ASP A 28 -5.87 1.04 -25.51
CA ASP A 28 -4.55 0.99 -24.86
C ASP A 28 -3.41 0.73 -25.85
N THR A 29 -3.66 -0.11 -26.88
CA THR A 29 -2.70 -0.36 -27.95
C THR A 29 -2.48 0.88 -28.81
N VAL A 30 -3.56 1.56 -29.21
CA VAL A 30 -3.48 2.84 -29.94
C VAL A 30 -2.71 3.87 -29.12
N TYR A 31 -2.98 4.00 -27.84
CA TYR A 31 -2.28 4.93 -26.99
C TYR A 31 -0.80 4.61 -26.81
N ARG A 32 -0.42 3.35 -26.71
CA ARG A 32 1.00 2.94 -26.67
C ARG A 32 1.74 3.23 -27.98
N VAL A 33 1.07 3.03 -29.11
CA VAL A 33 1.62 3.39 -30.43
C VAL A 33 1.78 4.90 -30.53
N THR A 34 0.77 5.68 -30.13
CA THR A 34 0.81 7.15 -30.14
C THR A 34 1.91 7.70 -29.23
N GLU A 35 2.06 7.19 -28.00
CA GLU A 35 3.15 7.58 -27.09
C GLU A 35 4.53 7.31 -27.72
N ARG A 36 4.70 6.17 -28.39
CA ARG A 36 5.99 5.79 -29.01
C ARG A 36 6.32 6.56 -30.30
N SER A 37 5.30 6.90 -31.10
CA SER A 37 5.50 7.52 -32.40
C SER A 37 5.37 9.04 -32.36
N VAL A 38 4.32 9.56 -31.72
CA VAL A 38 4.03 11.01 -31.66
C VAL A 38 4.72 11.68 -30.48
N GLY A 39 4.86 10.99 -29.35
CA GLY A 39 5.48 11.53 -28.14
C GLY A 39 6.87 12.14 -28.35
N PRO A 40 7.81 11.47 -29.05
CA PRO A 40 9.13 12.04 -29.35
C PRO A 40 9.08 13.33 -30.17
N VAL A 41 8.17 13.40 -31.16
CA VAL A 41 8.00 14.59 -32.04
C VAL A 41 7.41 15.74 -31.23
N ALA A 42 6.38 15.47 -30.41
CA ALA A 42 5.80 16.49 -29.55
C ALA A 42 6.82 17.03 -28.52
N GLY A 43 7.60 16.14 -27.92
CA GLY A 43 8.69 16.53 -27.01
C GLY A 43 9.74 17.42 -27.69
N LEU A 44 10.09 17.15 -28.93
CA LEU A 44 10.98 17.99 -29.74
C LEU A 44 10.35 19.36 -30.00
N LEU A 45 9.08 19.40 -30.43
CA LEU A 45 8.38 20.67 -30.74
C LEU A 45 8.26 21.54 -29.48
N ILE A 46 7.92 20.98 -28.33
CA ILE A 46 7.85 21.71 -27.07
C ILE A 46 9.23 22.29 -26.69
N ARG A 47 10.31 21.52 -26.84
CA ARG A 47 11.69 22.00 -26.60
C ARG A 47 12.06 23.18 -27.52
N LEU A 48 11.79 23.02 -28.82
CA LEU A 48 12.09 24.07 -29.80
C LEU A 48 11.29 25.34 -29.54
N TRP A 49 10.02 25.22 -29.16
CA TRP A 49 9.19 26.36 -28.79
C TRP A 49 9.72 27.09 -27.55
N LEU A 50 9.99 26.36 -26.48
CA LEU A 50 10.56 26.95 -25.26
C LEU A 50 11.93 27.60 -25.56
N ALA A 51 12.79 26.91 -26.29
CA ALA A 51 14.09 27.43 -26.68
C ALA A 51 13.98 28.72 -27.49
N LYS A 52 13.08 28.77 -28.49
CA LYS A 52 12.82 29.98 -29.30
C LYS A 52 12.41 31.17 -28.41
N VAL A 53 11.45 30.98 -27.54
CA VAL A 53 10.90 32.08 -26.73
C VAL A 53 11.95 32.67 -25.80
N PHE A 54 12.70 31.82 -25.09
CA PHE A 54 13.73 32.29 -24.16
C PHE A 54 14.98 32.81 -24.85
N PHE A 55 15.34 32.27 -26.02
CA PHE A 55 16.44 32.77 -26.85
C PHE A 55 16.13 34.18 -27.39
N VAL A 56 14.94 34.37 -27.94
CA VAL A 56 14.49 35.69 -28.43
C VAL A 56 14.44 36.71 -27.27
N SER A 57 13.95 36.30 -26.10
CA SER A 57 13.96 37.15 -24.90
C SER A 57 15.38 37.54 -24.48
N GLY A 58 16.37 36.64 -24.60
CA GLY A 58 17.79 36.92 -24.37
C GLY A 58 18.36 37.94 -25.37
N ILE A 59 18.07 37.76 -26.67
CA ILE A 59 18.47 38.67 -27.74
C ILE A 59 17.92 40.09 -27.48
N LEU A 60 16.63 40.22 -27.21
CA LEU A 60 16.00 41.54 -27.00
C LEU A 60 16.64 42.29 -25.83
N LYS A 61 17.05 41.56 -24.76
CA LYS A 61 17.74 42.17 -23.61
C LYS A 61 19.15 42.68 -23.92
N ILE A 62 19.82 42.13 -24.94
CA ILE A 62 21.17 42.53 -25.35
C ILE A 62 21.12 43.67 -26.35
N PHE A 63 20.21 43.62 -27.34
CA PHE A 63 20.20 44.55 -28.44
C PHE A 63 19.39 45.81 -28.16
N ASP A 64 18.42 45.80 -27.22
CA ASP A 64 17.70 46.98 -26.80
C ASP A 64 18.37 47.61 -25.55
N LEU A 65 19.30 48.52 -25.80
CA LEU A 65 20.05 49.25 -24.80
C LEU A 65 19.18 50.09 -23.84
N SER A 66 17.94 50.40 -24.20
CA SER A 66 16.98 51.11 -23.33
C SER A 66 16.35 50.18 -22.31
N VAL A 67 16.20 48.90 -22.63
CA VAL A 67 15.54 47.90 -21.77
C VAL A 67 16.49 47.37 -20.69
N ALA A 68 17.77 47.28 -20.96
CA ALA A 68 18.75 46.73 -19.99
C ALA A 68 18.83 47.54 -18.67
N PRO A 69 18.97 48.84 -18.68
CA PRO A 69 18.97 49.67 -17.45
C PRO A 69 17.62 49.65 -16.72
N TYR A 70 16.51 49.63 -17.47
CA TYR A 70 15.16 49.52 -16.89
C TYR A 70 14.98 48.18 -16.17
N LEU A 71 15.40 47.06 -16.79
CA LEU A 71 15.31 45.74 -16.19
C LEU A 71 16.19 45.61 -14.96
N SER A 72 17.42 46.17 -14.96
CA SER A 72 18.33 46.03 -13.82
C SER A 72 17.96 46.92 -12.65
N ASN A 73 17.53 48.17 -12.91
CA ASN A 73 17.28 49.16 -11.86
C ASN A 73 15.82 49.15 -11.34
N VAL A 74 14.84 48.79 -12.18
CA VAL A 74 13.42 48.91 -11.85
C VAL A 74 12.73 47.57 -11.77
N ALA A 75 12.93 46.70 -12.76
CA ALA A 75 12.19 45.45 -12.85
C ALA A 75 12.85 44.29 -12.07
N TYR A 76 14.21 44.22 -12.05
CA TYR A 76 14.98 43.11 -11.44
C TYR A 76 16.20 43.62 -10.66
N PRO A 77 16.03 44.46 -9.62
CA PRO A 77 17.18 44.92 -8.82
C PRO A 77 17.82 43.75 -8.10
N VAL A 78 19.10 43.52 -8.35
CA VAL A 78 19.92 42.51 -7.63
C VAL A 78 20.76 43.26 -6.62
N PRO A 79 20.47 43.20 -5.32
CA PRO A 79 21.31 43.80 -4.27
C PRO A 79 22.75 43.24 -4.39
N TRP A 80 23.75 44.07 -4.18
CA TRP A 80 25.20 43.69 -4.08
C TRP A 80 25.97 43.58 -5.41
N VAL A 81 25.38 43.79 -6.57
CA VAL A 81 26.09 43.71 -7.87
C VAL A 81 25.82 44.96 -8.69
N GLU A 82 26.80 45.47 -9.41
CA GLU A 82 26.65 46.60 -10.33
C GLU A 82 25.52 46.31 -11.33
N PRO A 83 24.59 47.28 -11.56
CA PRO A 83 23.33 47.03 -12.24
C PRO A 83 23.40 46.41 -13.65
N LEU A 84 24.49 46.70 -14.38
CA LEU A 84 24.64 46.29 -15.79
C LEU A 84 25.21 44.88 -15.97
N SER A 85 26.16 44.46 -15.11
CA SER A 85 26.86 43.18 -15.29
C SER A 85 25.97 41.92 -15.12
N PRO A 86 25.07 41.82 -14.13
CA PRO A 86 24.18 40.66 -14.00
C PRO A 86 23.14 40.57 -15.12
N THR A 87 22.70 41.72 -15.68
CA THR A 87 21.74 41.74 -16.77
C THR A 87 22.34 41.18 -18.04
N TYR A 88 23.56 41.58 -18.41
CA TYR A 88 24.24 41.06 -19.60
C TYR A 88 24.65 39.60 -19.43
N LEU A 89 25.15 39.21 -18.26
CA LEU A 89 25.47 37.81 -17.96
C LEU A 89 24.21 36.95 -18.00
N GLY A 90 23.10 37.40 -17.40
CA GLY A 90 21.81 36.72 -17.43
C GLY A 90 21.27 36.57 -18.85
N ALA A 91 21.39 37.64 -19.68
CA ALA A 91 20.98 37.59 -21.07
C ALA A 91 21.85 36.64 -21.91
N ALA A 92 23.18 36.64 -21.72
CA ALA A 92 24.09 35.72 -22.41
C ALA A 92 23.79 34.23 -22.05
N ILE A 93 23.55 33.95 -20.78
CA ILE A 93 23.14 32.63 -20.33
C ILE A 93 21.76 32.26 -20.91
N GLN A 94 20.85 33.23 -20.98
CA GLN A 94 19.51 33.07 -21.58
C GLN A 94 19.56 32.82 -23.09
N MET A 95 20.66 33.13 -23.77
CA MET A 95 20.89 32.73 -25.17
C MET A 95 21.55 31.33 -25.28
N LEU A 96 22.51 31.01 -24.44
CA LEU A 96 23.24 29.76 -24.53
C LEU A 96 22.42 28.55 -24.10
N ILE A 97 21.74 28.64 -22.97
CA ILE A 97 20.97 27.51 -22.38
C ILE A 97 19.83 27.03 -23.29
N PRO A 98 19.02 27.91 -23.92
CA PRO A 98 18.01 27.48 -24.88
C PRO A 98 18.57 26.76 -26.11
N VAL A 99 19.77 27.10 -26.57
CA VAL A 99 20.44 26.36 -27.67
C VAL A 99 20.72 24.92 -27.24
N LEU A 100 21.26 24.72 -26.04
CA LEU A 100 21.47 23.37 -25.48
C LEU A 100 20.15 22.61 -25.35
N LEU A 101 19.09 23.28 -24.90
CA LEU A 101 17.75 22.70 -24.82
C LEU A 101 17.20 22.29 -26.19
N ALA A 102 17.35 23.17 -27.21
CA ALA A 102 16.90 22.89 -28.59
C ALA A 102 17.61 21.66 -29.18
N LEU A 103 18.94 21.60 -29.06
CA LEU A 103 19.76 20.49 -29.53
C LEU A 103 19.50 19.20 -28.73
N GLY A 104 18.93 19.34 -27.52
CA GLY A 104 18.76 18.22 -26.59
C GLY A 104 20.10 17.76 -26.03
N LEU A 105 21.00 18.66 -25.75
CA LEU A 105 22.32 18.41 -25.13
C LEU A 105 22.31 18.90 -23.70
N ALA A 106 22.72 18.03 -22.76
CA ALA A 106 22.64 18.29 -21.32
C ALA A 106 21.25 18.79 -20.87
N THR A 107 20.21 18.28 -21.49
CA THR A 107 18.82 18.80 -21.44
C THR A 107 18.29 18.93 -20.02
N ARG A 108 18.60 17.98 -19.13
CA ARG A 108 18.13 18.04 -17.74
C ARG A 108 18.69 19.22 -16.98
N TRP A 109 19.96 19.54 -17.18
CA TRP A 109 20.62 20.68 -16.54
C TRP A 109 20.16 22.01 -17.16
N ALA A 110 20.06 22.06 -18.49
CA ALA A 110 19.49 23.20 -19.19
C ALA A 110 18.06 23.51 -18.73
N ALA A 111 17.21 22.50 -18.66
CA ALA A 111 15.84 22.63 -18.19
C ALA A 111 15.77 23.00 -16.69
N LEU A 112 16.65 22.48 -15.85
CA LEU A 112 16.71 22.81 -14.42
C LEU A 112 17.06 24.28 -14.21
N TYR A 113 18.07 24.78 -14.94
CA TYR A 113 18.44 26.19 -14.88
C TYR A 113 17.26 27.09 -15.32
N MET A 114 16.62 26.78 -16.45
CA MET A 114 15.48 27.53 -16.94
C MET A 114 14.28 27.47 -15.99
N LEU A 115 14.05 26.32 -15.36
CA LEU A 115 13.02 26.15 -14.33
C LEU A 115 13.27 27.10 -13.14
N ILE A 116 14.49 27.10 -12.62
CA ILE A 116 14.87 28.00 -11.50
C ILE A 116 14.67 29.47 -11.90
N LEU A 117 15.15 29.85 -13.08
CA LEU A 117 15.01 31.21 -13.59
C LEU A 117 13.54 31.64 -13.67
N VAL A 118 12.68 30.82 -14.25
CA VAL A 118 11.25 31.10 -14.40
C VAL A 118 10.55 31.18 -13.04
N LEU A 119 10.90 30.31 -12.08
CA LEU A 119 10.35 30.37 -10.73
C LEU A 119 10.81 31.60 -9.96
N VAL A 120 12.07 32.01 -10.10
CA VAL A 120 12.57 33.27 -9.50
C VAL A 120 11.77 34.46 -10.04
N VAL A 121 11.55 34.51 -11.35
CA VAL A 121 10.76 35.60 -11.96
C VAL A 121 9.31 35.56 -11.48
N GLN A 122 8.69 34.37 -11.43
CA GLN A 122 7.29 34.19 -11.00
C GLN A 122 7.03 34.66 -9.57
N PHE A 123 7.93 34.32 -8.65
CA PHE A 123 7.69 34.57 -7.23
C PHE A 123 8.20 35.94 -6.74
N ASN A 124 9.29 36.45 -7.32
CA ASN A 124 9.91 37.66 -6.83
C ASN A 124 9.58 38.91 -7.67
N TYR A 125 9.24 38.75 -8.97
CA TYR A 125 9.12 39.89 -9.86
C TYR A 125 7.74 39.97 -10.52
N LEU A 126 7.44 39.10 -11.48
CA LEU A 126 6.24 39.20 -12.31
C LEU A 126 5.49 37.87 -12.39
N ALA A 127 4.36 37.80 -11.70
CA ALA A 127 3.49 36.64 -11.72
C ALA A 127 2.67 36.58 -13.02
N LEU A 128 3.09 35.75 -13.96
CA LEU A 128 2.42 35.48 -15.25
C LEU A 128 2.04 34.02 -15.39
N ASP A 129 0.88 33.74 -15.97
CA ASP A 129 0.43 32.38 -16.25
C ASP A 129 1.40 31.61 -17.16
N ILE A 130 2.02 32.30 -18.14
CA ILE A 130 3.03 31.76 -19.04
C ILE A 130 4.24 31.19 -18.26
N ASN A 131 4.66 31.86 -17.19
CA ASN A 131 5.76 31.39 -16.35
C ASN A 131 5.40 30.07 -15.67
N LEU A 132 4.18 29.92 -15.18
CA LEU A 132 3.70 28.69 -14.54
C LEU A 132 3.67 27.52 -15.52
N TYR A 133 3.13 27.73 -16.71
CA TYR A 133 3.16 26.71 -17.76
C TYR A 133 4.60 26.36 -18.18
N SER A 134 5.46 27.37 -18.37
CA SER A 134 6.86 27.15 -18.69
C SER A 134 7.59 26.36 -17.61
N ALA A 135 7.33 26.64 -16.32
CA ALA A 135 7.91 25.89 -15.19
C ALA A 135 7.47 24.42 -15.23
N VAL A 136 6.19 24.15 -15.51
CA VAL A 136 5.69 22.78 -15.67
C VAL A 136 6.36 22.09 -16.87
N LEU A 137 6.49 22.74 -18.00
CA LEU A 137 7.15 22.15 -19.18
C LEU A 137 8.64 21.88 -18.94
N PHE A 138 9.36 22.80 -18.29
CA PHE A 138 10.77 22.58 -17.91
C PHE A 138 10.91 21.44 -16.88
N GLY A 139 10.04 21.39 -15.87
CA GLY A 139 10.01 20.30 -14.89
C GLY A 139 9.87 18.92 -15.55
N TRP A 140 9.07 18.81 -16.61
CA TRP A 140 8.98 17.60 -17.41
C TRP A 140 10.34 17.19 -18.00
N PHE A 141 11.08 18.14 -18.61
CA PHE A 141 12.40 17.83 -19.21
C PHE A 141 13.47 17.56 -18.16
N VAL A 142 13.40 18.14 -16.98
CA VAL A 142 14.28 17.78 -15.84
C VAL A 142 14.14 16.30 -15.49
N ILE A 143 12.91 15.81 -15.42
CA ILE A 143 12.61 14.44 -14.98
C ILE A 143 12.74 13.43 -16.11
N CYS A 144 12.17 13.72 -17.27
CA CYS A 144 12.10 12.79 -18.40
C CYS A 144 13.29 12.91 -19.36
N GLY A 145 14.02 14.03 -19.34
CA GLY A 145 15.08 14.31 -20.32
C GLY A 145 14.52 14.69 -21.68
N ALA A 146 15.40 14.77 -22.67
CA ALA A 146 15.09 15.24 -24.02
C ALA A 146 14.31 14.24 -24.90
N GLY A 147 14.25 12.96 -24.51
CA GLY A 147 13.63 11.91 -25.32
C GLY A 147 14.50 11.41 -26.48
N PRO A 148 13.95 10.54 -27.35
CA PRO A 148 14.70 9.86 -28.41
C PRO A 148 15.28 10.77 -29.49
N LEU A 149 14.64 11.90 -29.77
CA LEU A 149 15.09 12.88 -30.76
C LEU A 149 15.99 13.96 -30.14
N SER A 150 17.18 13.55 -29.67
CA SER A 150 18.11 14.45 -28.96
C SER A 150 19.55 13.98 -29.02
N LEU A 151 20.49 14.91 -28.88
CA LEU A 151 21.91 14.58 -28.76
C LEU A 151 22.21 13.78 -27.47
N ASP A 152 21.55 14.07 -26.38
CA ASP A 152 21.65 13.27 -25.14
C ASP A 152 21.38 11.79 -25.38
N HIS A 153 20.37 11.47 -26.21
CA HIS A 153 20.03 10.09 -26.52
C HIS A 153 21.06 9.41 -27.41
N LEU A 154 21.60 10.14 -28.39
CA LEU A 154 22.68 9.64 -29.25
C LEU A 154 23.96 9.40 -28.46
N LEU A 155 24.33 10.35 -27.59
CA LEU A 155 25.46 10.22 -26.68
C LEU A 155 25.29 9.06 -25.70
N ALA A 156 24.10 8.89 -25.10
CA ALA A 156 23.83 7.79 -24.19
C ALA A 156 23.97 6.40 -24.87
N ARG A 157 23.61 6.28 -26.15
CA ARG A 157 23.84 5.06 -26.92
C ARG A 157 25.33 4.84 -27.24
N GLY A 158 26.07 5.89 -27.64
CA GLY A 158 27.51 5.79 -27.88
C GLY A 158 28.35 5.56 -26.64
N LEU A 159 27.96 6.18 -25.50
CA LEU A 159 28.69 6.04 -24.25
C LEU A 159 28.39 4.73 -23.50
N GLY A 160 27.30 4.04 -23.84
CA GLY A 160 26.92 2.76 -23.21
C GLY A 160 27.95 1.65 -23.46
N ASP A 161 28.70 1.73 -24.56
CA ASP A 161 29.67 0.74 -25.01
C ASP A 161 31.14 1.21 -24.76
N THR A 162 31.34 2.34 -24.09
CA THR A 162 32.70 2.89 -23.83
C THR A 162 33.20 2.56 -22.42
N ALA A 163 34.51 2.39 -22.29
CA ALA A 163 35.22 2.16 -21.02
C ALA A 163 35.36 3.44 -20.14
N LEU A 164 34.65 4.52 -20.46
CA LEU A 164 34.75 5.77 -19.67
C LEU A 164 34.20 5.58 -18.26
N PRO A 165 34.98 5.84 -17.22
CA PRO A 165 34.53 5.77 -15.84
C PRO A 165 33.39 6.79 -15.64
N PHE A 166 32.33 6.37 -14.96
CA PHE A 166 31.12 7.16 -14.68
C PHE A 166 30.04 7.23 -15.79
N ALA A 167 30.30 6.93 -17.07
CA ALA A 167 29.31 7.02 -18.14
C ALA A 167 28.09 6.10 -17.87
N THR A 168 28.35 4.86 -17.47
CA THR A 168 27.31 3.89 -17.09
C THR A 168 26.59 4.27 -15.78
N ALA A 169 27.26 4.90 -14.83
CA ALA A 169 26.65 5.37 -13.60
C ALA A 169 25.69 6.54 -13.87
N LEU A 170 26.10 7.49 -14.72
CA LEU A 170 25.29 8.65 -15.09
C LEU A 170 24.01 8.24 -15.85
N THR A 171 24.14 7.33 -16.81
CA THR A 171 22.97 6.81 -17.56
C THR A 171 22.03 5.99 -16.69
N ARG A 172 22.55 5.20 -15.73
CA ARG A 172 21.74 4.49 -14.73
C ARG A 172 21.03 5.48 -13.80
N LEU A 173 21.70 6.51 -13.31
CA LEU A 173 21.10 7.55 -12.47
C LEU A 173 19.98 8.27 -13.23
N ALA A 174 20.23 8.71 -14.46
CA ALA A 174 19.23 9.37 -15.31
C ALA A 174 18.00 8.50 -15.54
N SER A 175 18.20 7.20 -15.82
CA SER A 175 17.11 6.25 -15.99
C SER A 175 16.34 5.97 -14.69
N ALA A 176 17.04 5.93 -13.55
CA ALA A 176 16.43 5.78 -12.24
C ALA A 176 15.57 7.01 -11.89
N VAL A 177 16.08 8.23 -12.08
CA VAL A 177 15.32 9.48 -11.89
C VAL A 177 14.02 9.44 -12.70
N THR A 178 14.08 9.12 -14.00
CA THR A 178 12.86 9.00 -14.81
C THR A 178 11.92 7.93 -14.29
N ARG A 179 12.43 6.75 -13.96
CA ARG A 179 11.60 5.61 -13.54
C ARG A 179 10.84 5.89 -12.23
N TYR A 180 11.51 6.54 -11.28
CA TYR A 180 10.93 6.79 -9.95
C TYR A 180 10.13 8.09 -9.89
N LEU A 181 10.58 9.17 -10.51
CA LEU A 181 9.94 10.49 -10.38
C LEU A 181 8.84 10.77 -11.40
N LYS A 182 8.90 10.18 -12.62
CA LYS A 182 7.88 10.39 -13.67
C LYS A 182 6.44 10.14 -13.17
N PRO A 183 6.13 9.04 -12.45
CA PRO A 183 4.75 8.79 -11.99
C PRO A 183 4.23 9.86 -11.02
N TYR A 184 5.08 10.33 -10.11
CA TYR A 184 4.72 11.39 -9.16
C TYR A 184 4.55 12.74 -9.85
N TYR A 185 5.43 13.03 -10.80
CA TYR A 185 5.31 14.25 -11.59
C TYR A 185 4.00 14.29 -12.41
N GLN A 186 3.64 13.19 -13.05
CA GLN A 186 2.37 13.06 -13.75
C GLN A 186 1.16 13.22 -12.82
N LEU A 187 1.24 12.75 -11.58
CA LEU A 187 0.20 12.98 -10.57
C LEU A 187 0.10 14.46 -10.20
N VAL A 188 1.23 15.09 -9.87
CA VAL A 188 1.28 16.53 -9.51
C VAL A 188 0.77 17.39 -10.65
N LEU A 189 1.19 17.11 -11.89
CA LEU A 189 0.74 17.83 -13.09
C LEU A 189 -0.78 17.75 -13.26
N ARG A 190 -1.37 16.56 -13.11
CA ARG A 190 -2.83 16.38 -13.23
C ARG A 190 -3.60 17.09 -12.12
N LEU A 191 -3.13 16.96 -10.87
CA LEU A 191 -3.77 17.62 -9.73
C LEU A 191 -3.69 19.15 -9.86
N TRP A 192 -2.54 19.67 -10.28
CA TRP A 192 -2.34 21.10 -10.51
C TRP A 192 -3.26 21.62 -11.63
N LEU A 193 -3.29 20.92 -12.77
CA LEU A 193 -4.12 21.28 -13.91
C LEU A 193 -5.62 21.13 -13.58
N GLY A 194 -6.00 20.04 -12.93
CA GLY A 194 -7.38 19.80 -12.49
C GLY A 194 -7.85 20.83 -11.48
N LEU A 195 -7.00 21.21 -10.52
CA LEU A 195 -7.30 22.26 -9.55
C LEU A 195 -7.46 23.63 -10.23
N ALA A 196 -6.57 23.98 -11.16
CA ALA A 196 -6.65 25.23 -11.90
C ALA A 196 -7.97 25.34 -12.69
N LEU A 197 -8.33 24.30 -13.43
CA LEU A 197 -9.60 24.24 -14.16
C LEU A 197 -10.82 24.22 -13.25
N LEU A 198 -10.75 23.55 -12.10
CA LEU A 198 -11.82 23.50 -11.11
C LEU A 198 -12.11 24.88 -10.53
N VAL A 199 -11.06 25.59 -10.11
CA VAL A 199 -11.20 26.95 -9.54
C VAL A 199 -11.83 27.90 -10.54
N VAL A 200 -11.41 27.85 -11.79
CA VAL A 200 -11.94 28.73 -12.85
C VAL A 200 -13.39 28.36 -13.18
N SER A 201 -13.74 27.07 -13.28
CA SER A 201 -15.09 26.60 -13.60
C SER A 201 -16.13 26.94 -12.51
N LEU A 202 -15.67 26.99 -11.25
CA LEU A 202 -16.54 27.37 -10.11
C LEU A 202 -16.66 28.89 -9.91
N GLY A 203 -15.94 29.69 -10.69
CA GLY A 203 -15.91 31.14 -10.49
C GLY A 203 -15.37 31.58 -9.12
N ALA A 204 -14.62 30.71 -8.47
CA ALA A 204 -14.12 30.95 -7.12
C ALA A 204 -13.06 32.06 -7.12
N VAL A 205 -13.20 33.00 -6.18
CA VAL A 205 -12.18 34.04 -5.95
C VAL A 205 -10.94 33.35 -5.37
N ILE A 206 -9.87 33.27 -6.17
CA ILE A 206 -8.62 32.66 -5.74
C ILE A 206 -7.97 33.55 -4.68
N PRO A 207 -7.64 33.01 -3.47
CA PRO A 207 -6.88 33.79 -2.49
C PRO A 207 -5.57 34.30 -3.08
N ILE A 208 -5.20 35.54 -2.77
CA ILE A 208 -4.02 36.25 -3.33
C ILE A 208 -2.73 35.38 -3.30
N ARG A 209 -2.57 34.53 -2.28
CA ARG A 209 -1.43 33.62 -2.17
C ARG A 209 -1.45 32.48 -3.19
N LEU A 210 -2.61 32.03 -3.66
CA LEU A 210 -2.77 30.96 -4.64
C LEU A 210 -2.70 31.47 -6.09
N VAL A 211 -2.94 32.75 -6.35
CA VAL A 211 -2.82 33.39 -7.69
C VAL A 211 -1.40 33.22 -8.26
N LYS A 212 -0.37 33.20 -7.41
CA LYS A 212 1.02 32.96 -7.84
C LYS A 212 1.30 31.51 -8.23
N LEU A 213 0.42 30.56 -7.92
CA LEU A 213 0.60 29.13 -8.14
C LEU A 213 -0.33 28.52 -9.18
N LEU A 214 -1.43 29.20 -9.52
CA LEU A 214 -2.44 28.71 -10.45
C LEU A 214 -2.63 29.68 -11.63
N PRO A 215 -2.70 29.19 -12.89
CA PRO A 215 -2.90 30.01 -14.08
C PRO A 215 -4.38 30.41 -14.19
N GLY A 216 -4.80 31.41 -13.44
CA GLY A 216 -6.21 31.79 -13.35
C GLY A 216 -6.68 32.76 -14.44
N LYS A 217 -5.78 33.67 -14.89
CA LYS A 217 -6.15 34.73 -15.87
C LYS A 217 -6.32 34.17 -17.28
N SER A 218 -5.42 33.30 -17.73
CA SER A 218 -5.51 32.70 -19.05
C SER A 218 -6.64 31.68 -19.15
N LEU A 219 -6.87 30.86 -18.10
CA LEU A 219 -7.95 29.90 -18.10
C LEU A 219 -9.35 30.49 -18.04
N ALA A 220 -9.52 31.70 -17.48
CA ALA A 220 -10.82 32.38 -17.44
C ALA A 220 -11.41 32.65 -18.83
N HIS A 221 -10.56 32.79 -19.84
CA HIS A 221 -10.99 32.94 -21.23
C HIS A 221 -11.42 31.64 -21.90
N PHE A 222 -11.02 30.47 -21.34
CA PHE A 222 -11.25 29.14 -21.91
C PHE A 222 -12.50 28.42 -21.43
N THR A 223 -13.44 29.09 -20.75
CA THR A 223 -14.63 28.45 -20.21
C THR A 223 -15.91 28.77 -21.00
N PRO A 224 -16.08 28.24 -22.25
CA PRO A 224 -17.33 28.44 -22.98
C PRO A 224 -18.53 27.79 -22.28
N THR A 225 -18.27 26.68 -21.52
CA THR A 225 -19.28 26.01 -20.70
C THR A 225 -18.63 25.57 -19.36
N PRO A 226 -18.94 26.28 -18.25
CA PRO A 226 -18.38 25.95 -16.93
C PRO A 226 -18.56 24.47 -16.53
N THR A 227 -19.69 23.86 -16.88
CA THR A 227 -20.02 22.46 -16.59
C THR A 227 -19.10 21.49 -17.33
N LEU A 228 -18.79 21.71 -18.60
CA LEU A 228 -17.87 20.86 -19.37
C LEU A 228 -16.45 20.96 -18.80
N THR A 229 -15.99 22.15 -18.49
CA THR A 229 -14.67 22.41 -17.91
C THR A 229 -14.56 21.75 -16.53
N LEU A 230 -15.61 21.81 -15.71
CA LEU A 230 -15.69 21.15 -14.40
C LEU A 230 -15.56 19.61 -14.53
N VAL A 231 -16.30 19.01 -15.46
CA VAL A 231 -16.24 17.57 -15.70
C VAL A 231 -14.84 17.18 -16.17
N CYS A 232 -14.26 17.88 -17.14
CA CYS A 232 -12.89 17.61 -17.61
C CYS A 232 -11.86 17.79 -16.50
N ALA A 233 -12.00 18.81 -15.64
CA ALA A 233 -11.13 19.05 -14.50
C ALA A 233 -11.09 17.84 -13.54
N LEU A 234 -12.25 17.31 -13.18
CA LEU A 234 -12.38 16.15 -12.31
C LEU A 234 -11.80 14.89 -12.99
N LEU A 235 -12.13 14.65 -14.25
CA LEU A 235 -11.62 13.50 -15.00
C LEU A 235 -10.08 13.51 -15.10
N ILE A 236 -9.48 14.66 -15.34
CA ILE A 236 -8.03 14.84 -15.41
C ILE A 236 -7.40 14.67 -14.03
N ALA A 237 -7.95 15.30 -12.99
CA ALA A 237 -7.41 15.22 -11.64
C ALA A 237 -7.37 13.78 -11.13
N PHE A 238 -8.47 13.04 -11.25
CA PHE A 238 -8.52 11.62 -10.87
C PHE A 238 -7.79 10.70 -11.84
N GLY A 239 -7.50 11.15 -13.07
CA GLY A 239 -6.91 10.33 -14.11
C GLY A 239 -7.85 9.23 -14.58
N PHE A 240 -9.14 9.53 -14.65
CA PHE A 240 -10.19 8.67 -15.16
C PHE A 240 -10.65 9.19 -16.52
N VAL A 241 -10.54 8.37 -17.56
CA VAL A 241 -10.81 8.78 -18.96
C VAL A 241 -10.07 10.09 -19.29
N ALA A 242 -8.86 10.27 -18.75
CA ALA A 242 -8.13 11.53 -18.75
C ALA A 242 -7.73 11.97 -20.17
N ARG A 243 -7.38 11.01 -21.05
CA ARG A 243 -6.98 11.32 -22.45
C ARG A 243 -8.13 11.87 -23.29
N PRO A 244 -9.32 11.28 -23.32
CA PRO A 244 -10.48 11.88 -23.95
C PRO A 244 -10.83 13.27 -23.38
N ALA A 245 -10.78 13.45 -22.07
CA ALA A 245 -11.05 14.77 -21.46
C ALA A 245 -10.04 15.84 -21.94
N VAL A 246 -8.76 15.48 -22.04
CA VAL A 246 -7.71 16.35 -22.60
C VAL A 246 -7.99 16.68 -24.07
N LEU A 247 -8.40 15.70 -24.88
CA LEU A 247 -8.73 15.94 -26.30
C LEU A 247 -9.90 16.91 -26.45
N VAL A 248 -10.94 16.77 -25.63
CA VAL A 248 -12.07 17.70 -25.60
C VAL A 248 -11.59 19.12 -25.31
N LEU A 249 -10.73 19.31 -24.30
CA LEU A 249 -10.18 20.63 -23.97
C LEU A 249 -9.31 21.19 -25.09
N ILE A 250 -8.44 20.39 -25.72
CA ILE A 250 -7.63 20.84 -26.86
C ILE A 250 -8.52 21.26 -28.02
N MET A 251 -9.56 20.49 -28.35
CA MET A 251 -10.49 20.85 -29.43
C MET A 251 -11.28 22.14 -29.09
N THR A 252 -11.61 22.35 -27.83
CA THR A 252 -12.25 23.60 -27.39
C THR A 252 -11.31 24.79 -27.59
N VAL A 253 -10.04 24.70 -27.19
CA VAL A 253 -9.03 25.76 -27.38
C VAL A 253 -8.81 26.05 -28.87
N VAL A 254 -8.65 25.01 -29.68
CA VAL A 254 -8.47 25.16 -31.15
C VAL A 254 -9.71 25.80 -31.78
N GLY A 255 -10.92 25.43 -31.36
CA GLY A 255 -12.15 26.05 -31.82
C GLY A 255 -12.22 27.54 -31.49
N MET A 256 -11.80 27.96 -30.29
CA MET A 256 -11.73 29.36 -29.87
C MET A 256 -10.68 30.13 -30.66
N HIS A 257 -9.54 29.53 -30.95
CA HIS A 257 -8.49 30.12 -31.79
C HIS A 257 -9.03 30.45 -33.20
N ILE A 258 -9.81 29.56 -33.79
CA ILE A 258 -10.44 29.76 -35.11
C ILE A 258 -11.46 30.94 -35.06
N THR A 259 -12.09 31.19 -33.91
CA THR A 259 -13.06 32.27 -33.75
C THR A 259 -12.42 33.62 -33.34
N GLY A 260 -11.10 33.71 -33.25
CA GLY A 260 -10.34 34.95 -33.08
C GLY A 260 -10.21 35.47 -31.64
N SER A 261 -10.38 34.59 -30.64
CA SER A 261 -10.12 34.95 -29.23
C SER A 261 -8.77 34.39 -28.75
N ASP A 262 -7.68 34.98 -29.22
CA ASP A 262 -6.32 34.52 -29.01
C ASP A 262 -5.65 35.12 -27.78
N GLY A 263 -4.92 34.28 -27.02
CA GLY A 263 -3.99 34.69 -25.99
C GLY A 263 -2.63 33.96 -26.07
N PRO A 264 -1.52 34.63 -25.76
CA PRO A 264 -0.19 34.03 -25.83
C PRO A 264 -0.01 32.84 -24.87
N ALA A 265 -0.85 32.68 -23.86
CA ALA A 265 -0.85 31.57 -22.92
C ALA A 265 -1.47 30.28 -23.49
N ASP A 266 -2.26 30.38 -24.55
CA ASP A 266 -3.04 29.27 -25.13
C ASP A 266 -2.16 28.15 -25.63
N VAL A 267 -1.07 28.50 -26.31
CA VAL A 267 -0.10 27.54 -26.83
C VAL A 267 0.55 26.74 -25.69
N TYR A 268 0.89 27.39 -24.58
CA TYR A 268 1.48 26.74 -23.41
C TYR A 268 0.48 25.83 -22.71
N PHE A 269 -0.77 26.23 -22.64
CA PHE A 269 -1.84 25.41 -22.11
C PHE A 269 -2.04 24.15 -22.94
N VAL A 270 -2.13 24.29 -24.27
CA VAL A 270 -2.23 23.14 -25.20
C VAL A 270 -1.01 22.23 -25.07
N MET A 271 0.21 22.77 -24.97
CA MET A 271 1.41 21.96 -24.77
C MET A 271 1.36 21.17 -23.44
N THR A 272 0.84 21.81 -22.39
CA THR A 272 0.66 21.15 -21.08
C THR A 272 -0.39 20.03 -21.14
N LEU A 273 -1.51 20.29 -21.82
CA LEU A 273 -2.54 19.28 -22.08
C LEU A 273 -1.96 18.12 -22.93
N ALA A 274 -1.15 18.44 -23.96
CA ALA A 274 -0.52 17.43 -24.81
C ALA A 274 0.39 16.48 -24.04
N LEU A 275 1.09 16.94 -23.00
CA LEU A 275 1.86 16.05 -22.12
C LEU A 275 0.97 15.00 -21.44
N VAL A 276 -0.18 15.42 -20.89
CA VAL A 276 -1.13 14.49 -20.24
C VAL A 276 -1.79 13.58 -21.28
N GLY A 277 -2.14 14.10 -22.47
CA GLY A 277 -2.77 13.33 -23.54
C GLY A 277 -1.85 12.25 -24.12
N LEU A 278 -0.62 12.62 -24.49
CA LEU A 278 0.34 11.74 -25.15
C LEU A 278 0.98 10.73 -24.20
N TYR A 279 1.47 11.19 -23.05
CA TYR A 279 2.17 10.33 -22.09
C TYR A 279 1.22 9.69 -21.06
N GLY A 280 -0.06 10.04 -21.14
CA GLY A 280 -1.13 9.50 -20.29
C GLY A 280 -1.12 10.00 -18.86
N PRO A 281 -2.14 9.58 -18.09
CA PRO A 281 -2.32 10.04 -16.71
C PRO A 281 -1.32 9.42 -15.71
N GLY A 282 -0.47 8.49 -16.15
CA GLY A 282 0.57 7.86 -15.35
C GLY A 282 0.11 6.65 -14.54
N ARG A 283 1.08 6.04 -13.83
CA ARG A 283 0.84 4.82 -13.04
C ARG A 283 -0.09 5.03 -11.83
N LEU A 284 -0.15 6.25 -11.31
CA LEU A 284 -0.97 6.65 -10.17
C LEU A 284 -2.30 7.27 -10.66
N SER A 285 -3.07 6.55 -11.49
CA SER A 285 -4.31 7.02 -12.10
C SER A 285 -5.39 5.96 -12.06
N PHE A 286 -6.66 6.38 -12.08
CA PHE A 286 -7.80 5.47 -12.19
C PHE A 286 -7.77 4.68 -13.50
N ASP A 287 -7.39 5.29 -14.62
CA ASP A 287 -7.25 4.60 -15.90
C ASP A 287 -6.27 3.43 -15.81
N LYS A 288 -5.09 3.67 -15.19
CA LYS A 288 -4.10 2.60 -15.02
C LYS A 288 -4.56 1.54 -14.04
N TRP A 289 -5.20 1.96 -12.97
CA TRP A 289 -5.76 1.05 -11.99
C TRP A 289 -6.85 0.15 -12.60
N ILE A 290 -7.77 0.71 -13.40
CA ILE A 290 -8.77 -0.06 -14.15
C ILE A 290 -8.08 -1.06 -15.09
N LEU A 291 -7.08 -0.63 -15.86
CA LEU A 291 -6.35 -1.49 -16.77
C LEU A 291 -5.53 -2.60 -16.07
N ASP A 292 -5.07 -2.37 -14.84
CA ASP A 292 -4.36 -3.38 -14.05
C ASP A 292 -5.34 -4.35 -13.34
N VAL A 293 -6.57 -3.92 -13.07
CA VAL A 293 -7.62 -4.73 -12.42
C VAL A 293 -8.45 -5.53 -13.44
N LEU A 294 -8.77 -4.94 -14.59
CA LEU A 294 -9.58 -5.58 -15.63
C LEU A 294 -8.99 -6.90 -16.20
N PRO A 295 -7.68 -7.04 -16.46
CA PRO A 295 -7.10 -8.32 -16.86
C PRO A 295 -7.18 -9.39 -15.75
N GLN A 296 -7.30 -8.98 -14.49
CA GLN A 296 -7.56 -9.91 -13.38
C GLN A 296 -9.02 -10.41 -13.38
N ILE A 297 -9.93 -9.64 -13.97
CA ILE A 297 -11.35 -9.98 -14.08
C ILE A 297 -11.65 -10.78 -15.35
N SER A 298 -10.88 -10.59 -16.44
CA SER A 298 -11.23 -11.12 -17.77
C SER A 298 -10.28 -12.13 -18.39
N GLY A 299 -9.18 -12.44 -17.76
CA GLY A 299 -8.10 -13.20 -18.39
C GLY A 299 -7.63 -14.42 -17.63
N GLY A 300 -8.51 -15.32 -17.26
CA GLY A 300 -8.10 -16.69 -16.95
C GLY A 300 -7.38 -17.29 -18.16
N GLN A 301 -6.06 -17.39 -18.13
CA GLN A 301 -5.34 -18.14 -19.15
C GLN A 301 -5.86 -19.58 -19.10
N VAL A 302 -6.47 -20.01 -20.19
CA VAL A 302 -6.88 -21.41 -20.35
C VAL A 302 -5.63 -22.19 -20.76
N PHE A 303 -5.09 -22.93 -19.81
CA PHE A 303 -4.03 -23.90 -20.09
C PHE A 303 -4.64 -25.25 -20.46
N PRO A 304 -4.03 -26.02 -21.38
CA PRO A 304 -4.36 -27.43 -21.51
C PRO A 304 -3.97 -28.11 -20.18
N LEU A 305 -4.96 -28.61 -19.45
CA LEU A 305 -4.75 -29.21 -18.12
C LEU A 305 -4.72 -30.73 -18.16
N GLU A 306 -4.97 -31.34 -19.31
CA GLU A 306 -4.92 -32.78 -19.47
C GLU A 306 -3.50 -33.30 -19.18
N GLY A 307 -3.34 -34.15 -18.17
CA GLY A 307 -2.02 -34.61 -17.70
C GLY A 307 -1.16 -33.59 -16.93
N ALA A 308 -1.68 -32.38 -16.65
CA ALA A 308 -0.91 -31.37 -15.92
C ALA A 308 -0.65 -31.77 -14.45
N PRO A 309 0.54 -31.46 -13.91
CA PRO A 309 0.90 -31.79 -12.53
C PRO A 309 -0.05 -31.15 -11.50
N ARG A 310 -0.30 -31.90 -10.43
CA ARG A 310 -1.19 -31.48 -9.32
C ARG A 310 -0.37 -30.84 -8.21
N VAL A 311 -0.63 -29.59 -7.92
CA VAL A 311 -0.03 -28.87 -6.80
C VAL A 311 -1.09 -28.65 -5.73
N VAL A 312 -0.91 -29.25 -4.56
CA VAL A 312 -1.80 -29.02 -3.41
C VAL A 312 -1.14 -28.02 -2.48
N ILE A 313 -1.90 -26.99 -2.10
CA ILE A 313 -1.48 -25.95 -1.15
C ILE A 313 -2.42 -25.99 0.06
N VAL A 314 -1.86 -26.22 1.25
CA VAL A 314 -2.61 -26.25 2.51
C VAL A 314 -2.42 -24.92 3.25
N GLY A 315 -3.49 -24.17 3.38
CA GLY A 315 -3.51 -22.83 4.00
C GLY A 315 -3.58 -21.69 2.98
N ALA A 316 -4.64 -20.86 3.04
CA ALA A 316 -4.86 -19.66 2.22
C ALA A 316 -4.42 -18.37 2.93
N GLY A 317 -3.46 -18.47 3.86
CA GLY A 317 -2.78 -17.32 4.45
C GLY A 317 -1.87 -16.60 3.45
N PHE A 318 -1.02 -15.69 3.94
CA PHE A 318 -0.14 -14.88 3.09
C PHE A 318 0.78 -15.71 2.19
N GLY A 319 1.32 -16.82 2.70
CA GLY A 319 2.23 -17.67 1.95
C GLY A 319 1.52 -18.50 0.88
N GLY A 320 0.45 -19.21 1.26
CA GLY A 320 -0.31 -20.06 0.34
C GLY A 320 -0.97 -19.26 -0.76
N LEU A 321 -1.57 -18.10 -0.44
CA LEU A 321 -2.15 -17.20 -1.42
C LEU A 321 -1.09 -16.68 -2.43
N ALA A 322 0.09 -16.29 -1.94
CA ALA A 322 1.18 -15.84 -2.81
C ALA A 322 1.71 -16.94 -3.73
N CYS A 323 1.76 -18.18 -3.24
CA CYS A 323 2.14 -19.36 -4.02
C CYS A 323 1.08 -19.65 -5.08
N ALA A 324 -0.19 -19.77 -4.69
CA ALA A 324 -1.31 -20.05 -5.59
C ALA A 324 -1.41 -19.01 -6.72
N ALA A 325 -1.32 -17.72 -6.42
CA ALA A 325 -1.37 -16.62 -7.39
C ALA A 325 -0.23 -16.66 -8.43
N LYS A 326 0.92 -17.23 -8.09
CA LYS A 326 2.02 -17.43 -9.05
C LYS A 326 1.83 -18.69 -9.89
N LEU A 327 1.35 -19.77 -9.28
CA LEU A 327 1.08 -21.04 -9.95
C LEU A 327 -0.17 -20.97 -10.86
N ALA A 328 -1.13 -20.12 -10.53
CA ALA A 328 -2.29 -19.84 -11.39
C ALA A 328 -1.92 -19.37 -12.81
N LYS A 329 -0.67 -18.94 -13.02
CA LYS A 329 -0.16 -18.42 -14.31
C LYS A 329 0.63 -19.44 -15.12
N ILE A 330 0.62 -20.72 -14.75
CA ILE A 330 1.31 -21.81 -15.44
C ILE A 330 0.40 -23.03 -15.56
N ALA A 331 0.74 -23.97 -16.45
CA ALA A 331 -0.04 -25.19 -16.73
C ALA A 331 0.13 -26.22 -15.61
N VAL A 332 -0.56 -26.04 -14.50
CA VAL A 332 -0.65 -26.96 -13.36
C VAL A 332 -2.06 -26.95 -12.78
N HIS A 333 -2.50 -28.04 -12.20
CA HIS A 333 -3.70 -28.06 -11.36
C HIS A 333 -3.36 -27.63 -9.95
N VAL A 334 -3.87 -26.48 -9.50
CA VAL A 334 -3.69 -26.00 -8.13
C VAL A 334 -4.92 -26.34 -7.31
N THR A 335 -4.77 -27.07 -6.22
CA THR A 335 -5.81 -27.26 -5.20
C THR A 335 -5.41 -26.52 -3.95
N LEU A 336 -6.10 -25.41 -3.64
CA LEU A 336 -5.88 -24.62 -2.43
C LEU A 336 -6.90 -25.01 -1.36
N ILE A 337 -6.43 -25.50 -0.23
CA ILE A 337 -7.26 -26.02 0.86
C ILE A 337 -7.11 -25.10 2.06
N ASP A 338 -8.22 -24.64 2.63
CA ASP A 338 -8.22 -23.93 3.91
C ASP A 338 -9.47 -24.31 4.72
N ARG A 339 -9.35 -24.24 6.05
CA ARG A 339 -10.46 -24.45 6.97
C ARG A 339 -11.45 -23.28 6.99
N HIS A 340 -11.00 -22.08 6.54
CA HIS A 340 -11.82 -20.89 6.38
C HIS A 340 -12.01 -20.55 4.90
N ASN A 341 -13.15 -19.94 4.55
CA ASN A 341 -13.45 -19.55 3.18
C ASN A 341 -12.82 -18.18 2.80
N TYR A 342 -12.04 -17.56 3.70
CA TYR A 342 -11.49 -16.23 3.55
C TYR A 342 -9.99 -16.17 3.78
N HIS A 343 -9.34 -15.24 3.11
CA HIS A 343 -8.00 -14.75 3.41
C HIS A 343 -8.10 -13.61 4.41
N LEU A 344 -7.39 -13.70 5.53
CA LEU A 344 -7.39 -12.71 6.61
C LEU A 344 -6.15 -11.82 6.53
N PHE A 345 -6.35 -10.51 6.56
CA PHE A 345 -5.26 -9.55 6.73
C PHE A 345 -4.97 -9.32 8.21
N GLN A 346 -4.26 -10.27 8.83
CA GLN A 346 -3.97 -10.32 10.27
C GLN A 346 -3.41 -9.03 10.87
N PRO A 347 -2.57 -8.20 10.19
CA PRO A 347 -2.05 -6.98 10.79
C PRO A 347 -3.11 -5.97 11.26
N LEU A 348 -4.34 -6.05 10.77
CA LEU A 348 -5.46 -5.19 11.18
C LEU A 348 -6.48 -5.91 12.08
N LEU A 349 -6.19 -7.14 12.51
CA LEU A 349 -7.13 -7.96 13.27
C LEU A 349 -7.46 -7.35 14.64
N TYR A 350 -6.49 -6.70 15.29
CA TYR A 350 -6.70 -6.01 16.55
C TYR A 350 -7.75 -4.89 16.43
N GLN A 351 -7.89 -4.24 15.27
CA GLN A 351 -8.91 -3.22 15.03
C GLN A 351 -10.33 -3.80 14.92
N VAL A 352 -10.45 -5.07 14.56
CA VAL A 352 -11.73 -5.79 14.66
C VAL A 352 -12.04 -6.11 16.12
N ALA A 353 -11.04 -6.57 16.87
CA ALA A 353 -11.17 -6.86 18.30
C ALA A 353 -11.55 -5.64 19.14
N THR A 354 -11.17 -4.45 18.72
CA THR A 354 -11.42 -3.18 19.40
C THR A 354 -12.53 -2.33 18.76
N ALA A 355 -13.37 -2.94 17.92
CA ALA A 355 -14.52 -2.32 17.24
C ALA A 355 -14.19 -1.12 16.31
N SER A 356 -12.96 -1.03 15.80
CA SER A 356 -12.56 0.01 14.84
C SER A 356 -12.89 -0.37 13.39
N LEU A 357 -12.84 -1.68 13.06
CA LEU A 357 -13.13 -2.23 11.75
C LEU A 357 -14.09 -3.43 11.85
N SER A 358 -14.81 -3.70 10.76
CA SER A 358 -15.59 -4.93 10.65
C SER A 358 -14.71 -6.09 10.14
N PRO A 359 -15.09 -7.35 10.42
CA PRO A 359 -14.41 -8.52 9.84
C PRO A 359 -14.29 -8.46 8.31
N ALA A 360 -15.35 -7.98 7.63
CA ALA A 360 -15.40 -7.88 6.18
C ALA A 360 -14.47 -6.81 5.58
N ASP A 361 -13.96 -5.88 6.39
CA ASP A 361 -13.02 -4.85 5.93
C ASP A 361 -11.59 -5.40 5.74
N ILE A 362 -11.24 -6.47 6.47
CA ILE A 362 -9.90 -7.06 6.49
C ILE A 362 -9.85 -8.49 5.95
N ALA A 363 -10.97 -9.05 5.53
CA ALA A 363 -11.06 -10.39 4.97
C ALA A 363 -11.57 -10.35 3.53
N ALA A 364 -11.07 -11.28 2.71
CA ALA A 364 -11.51 -11.47 1.34
C ALA A 364 -11.77 -12.95 1.07
N THR A 365 -12.88 -13.29 0.38
CA THR A 365 -13.20 -14.69 0.07
C THR A 365 -12.14 -15.28 -0.85
N VAL A 366 -11.53 -16.41 -0.43
CA VAL A 366 -10.45 -17.06 -1.19
C VAL A 366 -10.92 -17.46 -2.58
N ARG A 367 -12.13 -18.00 -2.70
CA ARG A 367 -12.71 -18.38 -3.98
C ARG A 367 -12.91 -17.17 -4.92
N GLY A 368 -13.29 -16.01 -4.38
CA GLY A 368 -13.41 -14.77 -5.14
C GLY A 368 -12.08 -14.26 -5.70
N LEU A 369 -10.95 -14.52 -5.00
CA LEU A 369 -9.63 -14.13 -5.47
C LEU A 369 -9.13 -14.96 -6.66
N PHE A 370 -9.69 -16.13 -6.90
CA PHE A 370 -9.28 -17.05 -7.98
C PHE A 370 -10.42 -17.41 -8.94
N CYS A 371 -11.51 -16.65 -8.94
CA CYS A 371 -12.67 -16.93 -9.79
C CYS A 371 -12.35 -16.97 -11.30
N ASP A 372 -11.33 -16.20 -11.71
CA ASP A 372 -10.89 -16.09 -13.10
C ASP A 372 -9.77 -17.11 -13.48
N HIS A 373 -9.33 -17.94 -12.53
CA HIS A 373 -8.27 -18.91 -12.74
C HIS A 373 -8.82 -20.34 -12.76
N LEU A 374 -9.13 -20.85 -13.95
CA LEU A 374 -9.75 -22.17 -14.15
C LEU A 374 -8.87 -23.34 -13.66
N ASN A 375 -7.56 -23.13 -13.56
CA ASN A 375 -6.60 -24.11 -13.06
C ASN A 375 -6.44 -24.08 -11.53
N VAL A 376 -7.19 -23.22 -10.81
CA VAL A 376 -7.16 -23.12 -9.35
C VAL A 376 -8.49 -23.57 -8.76
N GLN A 377 -8.47 -24.67 -8.06
CA GLN A 377 -9.60 -25.18 -7.29
C GLN A 377 -9.43 -24.79 -5.81
N VAL A 378 -10.45 -24.15 -5.22
CA VAL A 378 -10.47 -23.83 -3.79
C VAL A 378 -11.37 -24.82 -3.05
N LEU A 379 -10.84 -25.47 -2.04
CA LEU A 379 -11.57 -26.41 -1.18
C LEU A 379 -11.62 -25.87 0.25
N LEU A 380 -12.85 -25.78 0.79
CA LEU A 380 -13.07 -25.52 2.21
C LEU A 380 -12.96 -26.87 2.94
N GLY A 381 -12.02 -26.98 3.88
CA GLY A 381 -11.84 -28.20 4.64
C GLY A 381 -10.64 -28.14 5.58
N GLN A 382 -10.74 -28.88 6.66
CA GLN A 382 -9.66 -29.03 7.63
C GLN A 382 -8.81 -30.24 7.27
N VAL A 383 -7.53 -30.02 7.02
CA VAL A 383 -6.56 -31.11 6.80
C VAL A 383 -6.30 -31.79 8.14
N THR A 384 -6.45 -33.12 8.15
CA THR A 384 -6.26 -33.96 9.33
C THR A 384 -4.96 -34.74 9.31
N GLY A 385 -4.34 -34.92 8.12
CA GLY A 385 -3.08 -35.62 7.97
C GLY A 385 -2.54 -35.55 6.54
N ILE A 386 -1.33 -36.08 6.36
CA ILE A 386 -0.65 -36.19 5.07
C ILE A 386 -0.05 -37.58 4.95
N ASP A 387 -0.44 -38.26 3.88
CA ASP A 387 0.21 -39.55 3.48
C ASP A 387 1.34 -39.22 2.51
N THR A 388 2.56 -39.27 3.01
CA THR A 388 3.78 -38.97 2.22
C THR A 388 4.16 -40.12 1.30
N VAL A 389 3.77 -41.36 1.60
CA VAL A 389 4.08 -42.55 0.80
C VAL A 389 3.21 -42.59 -0.44
N GLN A 390 1.89 -42.42 -0.26
CA GLN A 390 0.96 -42.43 -1.36
C GLN A 390 0.69 -41.02 -1.93
N GLN A 391 1.40 -39.98 -1.48
CA GLN A 391 1.30 -38.61 -1.92
C GLN A 391 -0.14 -38.07 -1.87
N GLY A 392 -0.77 -38.07 -0.69
CA GLY A 392 -2.15 -37.64 -0.48
C GLY A 392 -2.32 -36.72 0.73
N VAL A 393 -3.11 -35.67 0.58
CA VAL A 393 -3.58 -34.81 1.69
C VAL A 393 -4.94 -35.31 2.15
N LEU A 394 -5.13 -35.49 3.45
CA LEU A 394 -6.33 -36.05 4.05
C LEU A 394 -7.24 -34.93 4.59
N ILE A 395 -8.49 -34.92 4.16
CA ILE A 395 -9.59 -34.09 4.67
C ILE A 395 -10.69 -35.02 5.16
N GLY A 396 -10.68 -35.36 6.44
CA GLY A 396 -11.52 -36.42 6.97
C GLY A 396 -11.26 -37.77 6.25
N LYS A 397 -12.27 -38.31 5.60
CA LYS A 397 -12.16 -39.56 4.79
C LYS A 397 -11.70 -39.32 3.34
N ARG A 398 -11.65 -38.08 2.89
CA ARG A 398 -11.29 -37.72 1.51
C ARG A 398 -9.78 -37.55 1.39
N ARG A 399 -9.19 -38.22 0.40
CA ARG A 399 -7.78 -38.08 0.03
C ARG A 399 -7.65 -37.24 -1.25
N ILE A 400 -6.78 -36.19 -1.22
CA ILE A 400 -6.47 -35.34 -2.35
C ILE A 400 -5.03 -35.66 -2.81
N PRO A 401 -4.85 -36.27 -3.98
CA PRO A 401 -3.51 -36.65 -4.47
C PRO A 401 -2.75 -35.41 -4.94
N TYR A 402 -1.39 -35.45 -4.77
CA TYR A 402 -0.50 -34.37 -5.20
C TYR A 402 0.77 -34.92 -5.86
N ASP A 403 1.33 -34.15 -6.77
CA ASP A 403 2.69 -34.34 -7.30
C ASP A 403 3.67 -33.37 -6.60
N TYR A 404 3.14 -32.20 -6.17
CA TYR A 404 3.81 -31.24 -5.31
C TYR A 404 2.88 -30.79 -4.17
N LEU A 405 3.45 -30.65 -2.98
CA LEU A 405 2.70 -30.20 -1.79
C LEU A 405 3.36 -28.96 -1.18
N VAL A 406 2.55 -27.96 -0.85
CA VAL A 406 2.98 -26.74 -0.15
C VAL A 406 2.18 -26.58 1.13
N ILE A 407 2.84 -26.61 2.29
CA ILE A 407 2.23 -26.43 3.59
C ILE A 407 2.45 -24.98 4.05
N ALA A 408 1.37 -24.23 4.19
CA ALA A 408 1.33 -22.82 4.56
C ALA A 408 0.32 -22.56 5.69
N THR A 409 0.22 -23.48 6.63
CA THR A 409 -0.83 -23.55 7.66
C THR A 409 -0.66 -22.57 8.81
N GLY A 410 0.46 -21.83 8.85
CA GLY A 410 0.69 -20.77 9.82
C GLY A 410 0.89 -21.28 11.26
N ALA A 411 0.50 -20.45 12.22
CA ALA A 411 0.64 -20.72 13.64
C ALA A 411 -0.67 -20.37 14.39
N SER A 412 -0.88 -21.00 15.54
CA SER A 412 -1.95 -20.75 16.50
C SER A 412 -1.40 -20.18 17.80
N HIS A 413 -2.28 -19.96 18.80
CA HIS A 413 -1.89 -19.53 20.14
C HIS A 413 -1.07 -20.61 20.86
N SER A 414 -0.21 -20.19 21.75
CA SER A 414 0.49 -21.05 22.70
C SER A 414 0.34 -20.49 24.10
N TYR A 415 -0.22 -21.25 25.00
CA TYR A 415 -0.29 -20.95 26.42
C TYR A 415 0.86 -21.56 27.21
N PHE A 416 1.93 -22.00 26.54
CA PHE A 416 3.12 -22.62 27.13
C PHE A 416 2.82 -23.82 28.05
N GLY A 417 1.83 -24.65 27.64
CA GLY A 417 1.39 -25.82 28.37
C GLY A 417 0.30 -25.53 29.44
N ARG A 418 -0.25 -24.33 29.42
CA ARG A 418 -1.36 -23.90 30.28
C ARG A 418 -2.63 -23.67 29.45
N ASP A 419 -3.03 -24.68 28.70
CA ASP A 419 -4.16 -24.56 27.76
C ASP A 419 -5.50 -24.34 28.51
N GLU A 420 -5.55 -24.62 29.81
CA GLU A 420 -6.66 -24.27 30.70
C GLU A 420 -6.93 -22.76 30.80
N TRP A 421 -6.00 -21.91 30.40
CA TRP A 421 -6.19 -20.44 30.41
C TRP A 421 -6.98 -19.93 29.20
N GLU A 422 -7.08 -20.72 28.12
CA GLU A 422 -7.74 -20.30 26.86
C GLU A 422 -9.17 -19.78 27.07
N PRO A 423 -10.04 -20.42 27.88
CA PRO A 423 -11.40 -19.89 28.09
C PRO A 423 -11.44 -18.51 28.77
N TYR A 424 -10.44 -18.21 29.59
CA TYR A 424 -10.38 -16.95 30.35
C TYR A 424 -9.59 -15.87 29.66
N ALA A 425 -8.60 -16.22 28.85
CA ALA A 425 -7.73 -15.30 28.16
C ALA A 425 -7.64 -15.63 26.66
N PRO A 426 -8.65 -15.28 25.84
CA PRO A 426 -8.62 -15.54 24.41
C PRO A 426 -7.43 -14.88 23.74
N GLY A 427 -6.81 -15.60 22.80
CA GLY A 427 -5.78 -15.05 21.93
C GLY A 427 -6.36 -14.35 20.70
N LEU A 428 -5.51 -13.80 19.81
CA LEU A 428 -5.94 -13.04 18.64
C LEU A 428 -5.25 -13.56 17.36
N LYS A 429 -5.89 -14.49 16.64
CA LYS A 429 -5.39 -15.09 15.40
C LYS A 429 -6.44 -15.22 14.30
N THR A 430 -7.71 -15.38 14.67
CA THR A 430 -8.83 -15.60 13.76
C THR A 430 -9.85 -14.44 13.88
N ILE A 431 -10.79 -14.38 12.95
CA ILE A 431 -11.92 -13.45 13.05
C ILE A 431 -12.77 -13.77 14.26
N ASP A 432 -12.97 -15.06 14.55
CA ASP A 432 -13.78 -15.49 15.69
C ASP A 432 -13.16 -15.04 17.01
N ASP A 433 -11.82 -15.13 17.14
CA ASP A 433 -11.10 -14.61 18.30
C ASP A 433 -11.30 -13.08 18.43
N ALA A 434 -11.20 -12.35 17.33
CA ALA A 434 -11.36 -10.89 17.35
C ALA A 434 -12.79 -10.47 17.71
N VAL A 435 -13.80 -11.20 17.22
CA VAL A 435 -15.21 -10.95 17.56
C VAL A 435 -15.49 -11.30 19.03
N GLU A 436 -14.90 -12.38 19.55
CA GLU A 436 -15.01 -12.76 20.95
C GLU A 436 -14.35 -11.72 21.88
N ILE A 437 -13.14 -11.27 21.55
CA ILE A 437 -12.47 -10.20 22.30
C ILE A 437 -13.32 -8.92 22.29
N ARG A 438 -13.85 -8.54 21.12
CA ARG A 438 -14.75 -7.38 21.00
C ARG A 438 -15.98 -7.53 21.89
N ARG A 439 -16.61 -8.70 21.87
CA ARG A 439 -17.76 -9.01 22.68
C ARG A 439 -17.42 -8.84 24.18
N ARG A 440 -16.29 -9.39 24.63
CA ARG A 440 -15.86 -9.27 26.05
C ARG A 440 -15.62 -7.83 26.45
N ILE A 441 -14.89 -7.06 25.62
CA ILE A 441 -14.61 -5.65 25.91
C ILE A 441 -15.92 -4.86 26.03
N LEU A 442 -16.83 -4.97 25.06
CA LEU A 442 -18.09 -4.21 25.06
C LEU A 442 -19.02 -4.67 26.18
N SER A 443 -19.18 -5.99 26.41
CA SER A 443 -20.01 -6.52 27.49
C SER A 443 -19.48 -6.16 28.86
N ALA A 444 -18.18 -5.93 29.03
CA ALA A 444 -17.62 -5.46 30.31
C ALA A 444 -18.15 -4.06 30.68
N PHE A 445 -18.28 -3.16 29.68
CA PHE A 445 -18.86 -1.83 29.90
C PHE A 445 -20.37 -1.91 30.23
N GLU A 446 -21.14 -2.71 29.47
CA GLU A 446 -22.57 -2.89 29.73
C GLU A 446 -22.83 -3.46 31.15
N ARG A 447 -22.02 -4.44 31.56
CA ARG A 447 -22.10 -5.00 32.91
C ARG A 447 -21.64 -4.02 33.97
N ALA A 448 -20.65 -3.19 33.71
CA ALA A 448 -20.20 -2.15 34.64
C ALA A 448 -21.25 -1.07 34.87
N GLU A 449 -22.09 -0.76 33.86
CA GLU A 449 -23.24 0.13 33.99
C GLU A 449 -24.29 -0.44 34.95
N ALA A 450 -24.51 -1.76 34.91
CA ALA A 450 -25.47 -2.45 35.75
C ALA A 450 -24.91 -2.85 37.13
N ALA A 451 -23.60 -2.76 37.36
CA ALA A 451 -22.98 -3.21 38.63
C ALA A 451 -23.32 -2.31 39.81
N GLU A 452 -23.80 -2.92 40.92
CA GLU A 452 -24.19 -2.21 42.12
C GLU A 452 -22.99 -1.84 42.99
N GLY A 453 -21.91 -2.64 42.98
CA GLY A 453 -20.74 -2.47 43.86
C GLY A 453 -19.53 -1.87 43.14
N PRO A 454 -18.72 -1.00 43.81
CA PRO A 454 -17.53 -0.42 43.22
C PRO A 454 -16.44 -1.45 42.95
N THR A 455 -16.30 -2.49 43.75
CA THR A 455 -15.30 -3.56 43.57
C THR A 455 -15.59 -4.41 42.33
N GLU A 456 -16.85 -4.80 42.13
CA GLU A 456 -17.28 -5.53 40.93
C GLU A 456 -17.07 -4.68 39.69
N ARG A 457 -17.50 -3.42 39.73
CA ARG A 457 -17.31 -2.48 38.60
C ARG A 457 -15.84 -2.31 38.26
N GLN A 458 -14.96 -2.20 39.25
CA GLN A 458 -13.53 -2.09 39.02
C GLN A 458 -12.97 -3.33 38.29
N GLY A 459 -13.37 -4.55 38.71
CA GLY A 459 -12.96 -5.79 38.03
C GLY A 459 -13.43 -5.87 36.57
N LEU A 460 -14.66 -5.39 36.32
CA LEU A 460 -15.21 -5.29 34.95
C LEU A 460 -14.46 -4.26 34.06
N LEU A 461 -14.06 -3.12 34.64
CA LEU A 461 -13.36 -2.05 34.00
C LEU A 461 -11.82 -2.22 34.00
N THR A 462 -11.31 -3.38 34.40
CA THR A 462 -9.88 -3.72 34.33
C THR A 462 -9.63 -4.64 33.15
N PHE A 463 -8.84 -4.17 32.15
CA PHE A 463 -8.46 -4.91 30.95
C PHE A 463 -7.00 -5.28 31.06
N VAL A 464 -6.69 -6.58 31.03
CA VAL A 464 -5.32 -7.07 31.12
C VAL A 464 -4.88 -7.69 29.80
N ILE A 465 -3.79 -7.20 29.25
CA ILE A 465 -3.17 -7.74 28.04
C ILE A 465 -1.85 -8.42 28.42
N VAL A 466 -1.71 -9.70 28.10
CA VAL A 466 -0.51 -10.48 28.40
C VAL A 466 0.34 -10.62 27.15
N GLY A 467 1.54 -10.02 27.16
CA GLY A 467 2.51 -10.06 26.09
C GLY A 467 2.79 -8.71 25.43
N GLY A 468 4.02 -8.20 25.55
CA GLY A 468 4.48 -6.90 25.04
C GLY A 468 5.06 -6.93 23.63
N GLY A 469 4.65 -7.90 22.79
CA GLY A 469 4.92 -7.90 21.35
C GLY A 469 4.05 -6.90 20.57
N PRO A 470 4.17 -6.82 19.23
CA PRO A 470 3.35 -5.89 18.43
C PRO A 470 1.85 -6.00 18.70
N THR A 471 1.30 -7.21 18.68
CA THR A 471 -0.14 -7.43 18.94
C THR A 471 -0.60 -6.91 20.29
N GLY A 472 0.17 -7.15 21.37
CA GLY A 472 -0.20 -6.66 22.70
C GLY A 472 -0.10 -5.15 22.83
N VAL A 473 0.92 -4.54 22.22
CA VAL A 473 1.10 -3.07 22.19
C VAL A 473 -0.03 -2.40 21.41
N GLU A 474 -0.41 -2.95 20.26
CA GLU A 474 -1.51 -2.46 19.43
C GLU A 474 -2.87 -2.60 20.13
N LEU A 475 -3.14 -3.75 20.74
CA LEU A 475 -4.37 -3.95 21.55
C LEU A 475 -4.45 -2.99 22.73
N ALA A 476 -3.36 -2.87 23.51
CA ALA A 476 -3.34 -2.01 24.69
C ALA A 476 -3.57 -0.54 24.32
N GLY A 477 -2.90 -0.05 23.27
CA GLY A 477 -3.09 1.31 22.78
C GLY A 477 -4.50 1.57 22.27
N ASP A 478 -5.06 0.63 21.50
CA ASP A 478 -6.37 0.81 20.88
C ASP A 478 -7.52 0.64 21.87
N ILE A 479 -7.38 -0.24 22.89
CA ILE A 479 -8.32 -0.33 24.02
C ILE A 479 -8.27 0.96 24.87
N ALA A 480 -7.08 1.48 25.18
CA ALA A 480 -6.94 2.72 25.93
C ALA A 480 -7.59 3.92 25.21
N GLU A 481 -7.49 3.99 23.88
CA GLU A 481 -8.20 5.01 23.10
C GLU A 481 -9.73 4.80 23.08
N LEU A 482 -10.19 3.55 22.98
CA LEU A 482 -11.61 3.24 23.02
C LEU A 482 -12.23 3.71 24.35
N VAL A 483 -11.56 3.40 25.47
CA VAL A 483 -11.97 3.77 26.82
C VAL A 483 -12.04 5.29 26.99
N ARG A 484 -11.00 6.01 26.56
CA ARG A 484 -10.87 7.46 26.83
C ARG A 484 -11.71 8.34 25.91
N TYR A 485 -11.87 7.94 24.65
CA TYR A 485 -12.46 8.82 23.65
C TYR A 485 -13.65 8.20 22.91
N GLY A 486 -13.74 6.86 22.90
CA GLY A 486 -14.73 6.16 22.10
C GLY A 486 -16.11 6.05 22.77
N MET A 487 -16.17 6.16 24.11
CA MET A 487 -17.37 5.87 24.89
C MET A 487 -17.76 6.98 25.88
N GLU A 488 -17.11 8.14 25.82
CA GLU A 488 -17.17 9.23 26.82
C GLU A 488 -18.58 9.68 27.23
N LYS A 489 -19.60 9.49 26.41
CA LYS A 489 -20.96 10.00 26.63
C LYS A 489 -22.05 8.92 26.64
N GLU A 490 -21.66 7.65 26.68
CA GLU A 490 -22.61 6.55 26.47
C GLU A 490 -23.06 5.90 27.79
N PHE A 491 -22.24 6.03 28.84
CA PHE A 491 -22.51 5.47 30.18
C PHE A 491 -22.76 6.58 31.20
N HIS A 492 -23.69 6.36 32.13
CA HIS A 492 -24.16 7.38 33.07
C HIS A 492 -23.79 7.08 34.50
N HIS A 493 -23.57 5.80 34.88
CA HIS A 493 -23.27 5.40 36.26
C HIS A 493 -21.78 5.34 36.56
N PHE A 494 -20.92 5.49 35.54
CA PHE A 494 -19.47 5.58 35.72
C PHE A 494 -18.83 6.34 34.54
N ASP A 495 -17.61 6.84 34.76
CA ASP A 495 -16.79 7.41 33.68
C ASP A 495 -16.02 6.28 32.98
N PRO A 496 -16.25 6.01 31.69
CA PRO A 496 -15.46 5.02 30.97
C PRO A 496 -13.96 5.25 31.03
N ALA A 497 -13.50 6.50 31.13
CA ALA A 497 -12.08 6.86 31.25
C ALA A 497 -11.43 6.36 32.56
N SER A 498 -12.25 5.95 33.58
CA SER A 498 -11.76 5.33 34.80
C SER A 498 -11.30 3.89 34.64
N ALA A 499 -11.55 3.26 33.48
CA ALA A 499 -11.12 1.90 33.20
C ALA A 499 -9.59 1.80 33.16
N GLN A 500 -9.07 0.74 33.76
CA GLN A 500 -7.66 0.43 33.85
C GLN A 500 -7.25 -0.50 32.73
N VAL A 501 -6.22 -0.12 31.95
CA VAL A 501 -5.62 -0.97 30.91
C VAL A 501 -4.21 -1.35 31.34
N VAL A 502 -3.94 -2.64 31.53
CA VAL A 502 -2.68 -3.16 32.03
C VAL A 502 -2.02 -4.04 30.96
N LEU A 503 -0.79 -3.72 30.58
CA LEU A 503 0.02 -4.51 29.66
C LEU A 503 1.14 -5.22 30.43
N VAL A 504 1.05 -6.55 30.52
CA VAL A 504 2.01 -7.38 31.27
C VAL A 504 3.02 -8.00 30.32
N GLN A 505 4.31 -7.80 30.61
CA GLN A 505 5.42 -8.34 29.82
C GLN A 505 6.50 -8.95 30.72
N SER A 506 6.84 -10.21 30.46
CA SER A 506 7.89 -10.93 31.20
C SER A 506 9.30 -10.44 30.87
N ALA A 507 9.53 -9.97 29.67
CA ALA A 507 10.80 -9.39 29.23
C ALA A 507 11.04 -7.99 29.83
N PRO A 508 12.31 -7.51 29.86
CA PRO A 508 12.64 -6.20 30.41
C PRO A 508 12.18 -5.02 29.56
N ARG A 509 11.68 -5.24 28.34
CA ARG A 509 11.19 -4.18 27.45
C ARG A 509 10.05 -4.66 26.56
N LEU A 510 9.24 -3.71 26.09
CA LEU A 510 8.27 -3.93 25.02
C LEU A 510 8.95 -4.11 23.67
N LEU A 511 8.26 -4.71 22.70
CA LEU A 511 8.71 -4.86 21.30
C LEU A 511 10.16 -5.34 21.23
N PRO A 512 10.52 -6.50 21.76
CA PRO A 512 11.90 -6.94 21.93
C PRO A 512 12.68 -7.07 20.60
N THR A 513 11.96 -7.19 19.47
CA THR A 513 12.54 -7.24 18.12
C THR A 513 12.85 -5.88 17.52
N PHE A 514 12.41 -4.79 18.14
CA PHE A 514 12.70 -3.42 17.72
C PHE A 514 13.96 -2.89 18.44
N PRO A 515 14.62 -1.83 17.89
CA PRO A 515 15.65 -1.09 18.60
C PRO A 515 15.17 -0.58 19.96
N GLU A 516 16.04 -0.56 20.95
CA GLU A 516 15.70 -0.19 22.32
C GLU A 516 15.08 1.21 22.43
N THR A 517 15.63 2.16 21.67
CA THR A 517 15.09 3.54 21.59
C THR A 517 13.63 3.58 21.13
N LEU A 518 13.20 2.68 20.22
CA LEU A 518 11.82 2.59 19.79
C LEU A 518 10.95 1.86 20.80
N SER A 519 11.49 0.85 21.50
CA SER A 519 10.81 0.18 22.60
C SER A 519 10.46 1.15 23.73
N GLU A 520 11.39 2.02 24.11
CA GLU A 520 11.19 3.03 25.13
C GLU A 520 10.15 4.08 24.70
N LYS A 521 10.20 4.53 23.43
CA LYS A 521 9.19 5.45 22.88
C LYS A 521 7.81 4.83 22.84
N ALA A 522 7.70 3.53 22.54
CA ALA A 522 6.45 2.79 22.56
C ALA A 522 5.87 2.74 23.98
N LYS A 523 6.69 2.40 24.98
CA LYS A 523 6.31 2.40 26.39
C LYS A 523 5.77 3.75 26.83
N ARG A 524 6.54 4.84 26.63
CA ARG A 524 6.10 6.20 26.98
C ARG A 524 4.81 6.63 26.27
N SER A 525 4.59 6.16 25.07
CA SER A 525 3.35 6.47 24.33
C SER A 525 2.15 5.75 24.92
N LEU A 526 2.29 4.48 25.33
CA LEU A 526 1.26 3.74 26.05
C LEU A 526 0.96 4.37 27.42
N GLU A 527 1.99 4.71 28.19
CA GLU A 527 1.83 5.36 29.51
C GLU A 527 1.11 6.70 29.39
N ARG A 528 1.37 7.49 28.36
CA ARG A 528 0.61 8.73 28.07
C ARG A 528 -0.86 8.47 27.73
N LEU A 529 -1.17 7.33 27.12
CA LEU A 529 -2.55 6.88 26.92
C LEU A 529 -3.16 6.29 28.20
N GLY A 530 -2.42 6.22 29.31
CA GLY A 530 -2.85 5.69 30.60
C GLY A 530 -2.83 4.18 30.68
N VAL A 531 -2.06 3.53 29.82
CA VAL A 531 -1.78 2.10 29.98
C VAL A 531 -0.73 1.90 31.05
N GLU A 532 -1.03 1.08 32.03
CA GLU A 532 -0.06 0.60 33.01
C GLU A 532 0.82 -0.49 32.38
N VAL A 533 2.14 -0.22 32.26
CA VAL A 533 3.07 -1.15 31.63
C VAL A 533 3.89 -1.87 32.69
N MET A 534 3.59 -3.14 32.91
CA MET A 534 4.27 -4.02 33.86
C MET A 534 5.36 -4.83 33.15
N LEU A 535 6.60 -4.38 33.19
CA LEU A 535 7.76 -5.09 32.66
C LEU A 535 8.36 -6.05 33.70
N LYS A 536 9.12 -7.07 33.23
CA LYS A 536 9.72 -8.11 34.09
C LYS A 536 8.67 -8.80 34.98
N SER A 537 7.42 -8.86 34.50
CA SER A 537 6.27 -9.37 35.25
C SER A 537 5.75 -10.63 34.60
N LYS A 538 5.73 -11.70 35.38
CA LYS A 538 5.28 -13.01 34.93
C LYS A 538 3.83 -13.24 35.34
N VAL A 539 3.03 -13.75 34.44
CA VAL A 539 1.70 -14.29 34.78
C VAL A 539 1.88 -15.69 35.31
N ASP A 540 1.40 -15.92 36.54
CA ASP A 540 1.51 -17.22 37.21
C ASP A 540 0.23 -18.05 37.04
N HIS A 541 -0.95 -17.41 37.04
CA HIS A 541 -2.25 -18.04 36.85
C HIS A 541 -3.28 -17.10 36.23
N ILE A 542 -4.22 -17.67 35.47
CA ILE A 542 -5.39 -16.96 34.93
C ILE A 542 -6.64 -17.80 35.21
N ASP A 543 -7.69 -17.16 35.74
CA ASP A 543 -8.97 -17.79 36.00
C ASP A 543 -10.13 -16.79 35.78
N GLN A 544 -11.35 -17.15 36.20
CA GLN A 544 -12.54 -16.33 36.04
C GLN A 544 -12.48 -15.01 36.83
N GLU A 545 -11.75 -14.97 37.95
CA GLU A 545 -11.65 -13.79 38.81
C GLU A 545 -10.54 -12.82 38.35
N GLY A 546 -9.66 -13.23 37.45
CA GLY A 546 -8.61 -12.39 36.91
C GLY A 546 -7.27 -13.07 36.71
N VAL A 547 -6.20 -12.35 37.04
CA VAL A 547 -4.82 -12.77 36.75
C VAL A 547 -3.92 -12.65 37.97
N LEU A 548 -3.11 -13.66 38.21
CA LEU A 548 -2.06 -13.65 39.26
C LEU A 548 -0.74 -13.23 38.56
N ILE A 549 -0.17 -12.12 39.00
CA ILE A 549 1.06 -11.54 38.42
C ILE A 549 2.10 -11.41 39.53
N ASN A 550 3.24 -12.12 39.42
CA ASN A 550 4.29 -12.14 40.43
C ASN A 550 3.72 -12.38 41.85
N GLY A 551 2.78 -13.33 41.98
CA GLY A 551 2.15 -13.69 43.25
C GLY A 551 1.08 -12.72 43.75
N LYS A 552 0.80 -11.61 43.05
CA LYS A 552 -0.28 -10.65 43.39
C LYS A 552 -1.46 -10.81 42.44
N ARG A 553 -2.68 -10.90 43.01
CA ARG A 553 -3.92 -10.99 42.24
C ARG A 553 -4.37 -9.60 41.78
N LEU A 554 -4.68 -9.52 40.47
CA LEU A 554 -5.36 -8.40 39.86
C LEU A 554 -6.73 -8.88 39.38
N ALA A 555 -7.80 -8.34 39.95
CA ALA A 555 -9.16 -8.65 39.56
C ALA A 555 -9.42 -8.09 38.13
N SER A 556 -9.85 -8.95 37.23
CA SER A 556 -10.17 -8.57 35.86
C SER A 556 -11.06 -9.61 35.19
N HIS A 557 -12.18 -9.18 34.62
CA HIS A 557 -13.04 -10.06 33.84
C HIS A 557 -12.66 -10.12 32.35
N THR A 558 -11.68 -9.34 31.91
CA THR A 558 -11.22 -9.29 30.52
C THR A 558 -9.69 -9.39 30.47
N VAL A 559 -9.20 -10.61 30.31
CA VAL A 559 -7.78 -10.91 30.09
C VAL A 559 -7.60 -11.32 28.65
N LEU A 560 -6.60 -10.75 27.94
CA LEU A 560 -6.32 -11.00 26.53
C LEU A 560 -4.90 -11.58 26.36
N TRP A 561 -4.77 -12.65 25.57
CA TRP A 561 -3.50 -13.35 25.39
C TRP A 561 -2.80 -12.94 24.08
N ALA A 562 -1.64 -12.32 24.20
CA ALA A 562 -0.78 -11.92 23.06
C ALA A 562 0.68 -12.42 23.22
N ALA A 563 0.92 -13.45 24.05
CA ALA A 563 2.27 -13.79 24.52
C ALA A 563 2.96 -14.96 23.80
N GLY A 564 2.27 -15.77 23.04
CA GLY A 564 2.91 -16.95 22.45
C GLY A 564 2.23 -17.48 21.21
N VAL A 565 3.04 -18.12 20.34
CA VAL A 565 2.55 -18.81 19.13
C VAL A 565 3.24 -20.17 19.00
N VAL A 566 2.49 -21.14 18.48
CA VAL A 566 2.97 -22.50 18.14
C VAL A 566 2.59 -22.80 16.70
N ALA A 567 3.49 -23.44 15.96
CA ALA A 567 3.22 -23.84 14.58
C ALA A 567 2.11 -24.90 14.51
N SER A 568 1.45 -24.99 13.37
CA SER A 568 0.47 -26.04 13.09
C SER A 568 1.09 -27.44 13.22
N PRO A 569 0.30 -28.52 13.33
CA PRO A 569 0.79 -29.88 13.51
C PRO A 569 1.48 -30.48 12.27
N ALA A 570 1.92 -29.66 11.31
CA ALA A 570 2.54 -30.07 10.06
C ALA A 570 3.75 -31.01 10.25
N ALA A 571 4.57 -30.78 11.28
CA ALA A 571 5.71 -31.65 11.59
C ALA A 571 5.27 -33.08 11.89
N ARG A 572 4.17 -33.27 12.63
CA ARG A 572 3.58 -34.56 12.92
C ARG A 572 3.00 -35.23 11.67
N TRP A 573 2.31 -34.45 10.82
CA TRP A 573 1.75 -34.98 9.57
C TRP A 573 2.82 -35.48 8.60
N LEU A 574 3.99 -34.84 8.61
CA LEU A 574 5.11 -35.17 7.71
C LEU A 574 6.12 -36.12 8.32
N ASN A 575 5.99 -36.50 9.60
CA ASN A 575 7.02 -37.20 10.38
C ASN A 575 8.40 -36.51 10.24
N ALA A 576 8.40 -35.17 10.29
CA ALA A 576 9.56 -34.31 10.05
C ALA A 576 10.10 -33.71 11.36
N SER A 577 11.39 -33.40 11.37
CA SER A 577 12.03 -32.76 12.52
C SER A 577 11.51 -31.32 12.70
N ALA A 578 11.27 -30.91 13.96
CA ALA A 578 10.78 -29.61 14.32
C ALA A 578 11.59 -28.95 15.44
N ASP A 579 11.40 -27.64 15.63
CA ASP A 579 11.92 -26.95 16.80
C ASP A 579 10.91 -27.00 17.98
N ARG A 580 11.27 -26.35 19.10
CA ARG A 580 10.43 -26.29 20.30
C ARG A 580 9.07 -25.62 20.08
N SER A 581 8.96 -24.78 19.05
CA SER A 581 7.71 -24.12 18.66
C SER A 581 6.91 -24.92 17.63
N GLY A 582 7.31 -26.16 17.31
CA GLY A 582 6.66 -27.03 16.34
C GLY A 582 6.93 -26.68 14.89
N ARG A 583 7.83 -25.74 14.58
CA ARG A 583 8.15 -25.35 13.20
C ARG A 583 8.98 -26.44 12.53
N VAL A 584 8.56 -26.84 11.33
CA VAL A 584 9.24 -27.85 10.51
C VAL A 584 10.61 -27.31 10.05
N LYS A 585 11.68 -28.05 10.30
CA LYS A 585 13.00 -27.74 9.74
C LYS A 585 12.97 -27.97 8.23
N VAL A 586 13.40 -26.98 7.46
CA VAL A 586 13.40 -27.03 5.99
C VAL A 586 14.79 -26.84 5.43
N GLU A 587 15.00 -27.36 4.21
CA GLU A 587 16.21 -27.20 3.43
C GLU A 587 16.32 -25.76 2.86
N ALA A 588 17.43 -25.49 2.21
CA ALA A 588 17.70 -24.17 1.63
C ALA A 588 16.72 -23.75 0.54
N ASP A 589 16.02 -24.68 -0.08
CA ASP A 589 14.96 -24.46 -1.08
C ASP A 589 13.54 -24.52 -0.49
N LEU A 590 13.42 -24.55 0.84
CA LEU A 590 12.19 -24.69 1.63
C LEU A 590 11.51 -26.06 1.49
N SER A 591 12.18 -27.07 0.91
CA SER A 591 11.69 -28.46 0.92
C SER A 591 11.92 -29.10 2.29
N VAL A 592 11.20 -30.18 2.54
CA VAL A 592 11.38 -31.01 3.75
C VAL A 592 12.45 -32.05 3.47
N THR A 593 13.37 -32.29 4.42
CA THR A 593 14.43 -33.29 4.32
C THR A 593 13.84 -34.67 3.99
N GLY A 594 14.34 -35.30 2.93
CA GLY A 594 13.81 -36.57 2.43
C GLY A 594 12.54 -36.51 1.58
N LEU A 595 11.91 -35.32 1.46
CA LEU A 595 10.68 -35.12 0.70
C LEU A 595 10.85 -33.94 -0.31
N PRO A 596 11.54 -34.12 -1.44
CA PRO A 596 11.96 -33.05 -2.33
C PRO A 596 10.81 -32.33 -3.05
N ASN A 597 9.61 -32.87 -3.04
CA ASN A 597 8.40 -32.27 -3.62
C ASN A 597 7.41 -31.72 -2.58
N VAL A 598 7.80 -31.73 -1.29
CA VAL A 598 7.00 -31.20 -0.18
C VAL A 598 7.72 -29.99 0.39
N PHE A 599 7.04 -28.85 0.39
CA PHE A 599 7.56 -27.56 0.82
C PHE A 599 6.78 -27.04 2.03
N VAL A 600 7.48 -26.40 2.97
CA VAL A 600 6.84 -25.75 4.12
C VAL A 600 7.26 -24.28 4.15
N ILE A 601 6.29 -23.38 4.34
CA ILE A 601 6.49 -21.92 4.26
C ILE A 601 5.76 -21.16 5.37
N GLY A 602 6.17 -19.90 5.58
CA GLY A 602 5.58 -19.01 6.59
C GLY A 602 5.88 -19.45 8.02
N ASP A 603 4.95 -19.20 8.94
CA ASP A 603 5.13 -19.44 10.37
C ASP A 603 5.23 -20.93 10.74
N THR A 604 4.89 -21.82 9.81
CA THR A 604 5.04 -23.28 9.95
C THR A 604 6.48 -23.75 9.73
N ALA A 605 7.31 -22.97 9.01
CA ALA A 605 8.67 -23.33 8.61
C ALA A 605 9.75 -22.74 9.53
N LEU A 606 10.76 -23.53 9.86
CA LEU A 606 12.03 -23.07 10.41
C LEU A 606 13.08 -23.00 9.28
N ALA A 607 13.17 -21.85 8.64
CA ALA A 607 14.16 -21.58 7.61
C ALA A 607 15.25 -20.62 8.14
N ASN A 608 16.53 -21.01 8.09
CA ASN A 608 17.65 -20.15 8.52
C ASN A 608 18.14 -19.24 7.38
N ALA A 609 17.20 -18.59 6.71
CA ALA A 609 17.41 -17.85 5.47
C ALA A 609 17.51 -16.32 5.65
N TRP A 610 17.70 -15.84 6.89
CA TRP A 610 17.90 -14.43 7.22
C TRP A 610 19.30 -14.23 7.82
N LYS A 611 20.31 -14.10 6.96
CA LYS A 611 21.72 -13.96 7.39
C LYS A 611 22.14 -15.06 8.40
N GLY A 612 21.77 -16.31 8.13
CA GLY A 612 22.01 -17.45 9.01
C GLY A 612 21.09 -17.55 10.23
N LYS A 613 20.17 -16.62 10.43
CA LYS A 613 19.17 -16.65 11.51
C LYS A 613 17.82 -17.15 10.99
N PRO A 614 16.96 -17.65 11.89
CA PRO A 614 15.59 -18.02 11.55
C PRO A 614 14.81 -16.85 10.95
N VAL A 615 14.06 -17.11 9.90
CA VAL A 615 13.15 -16.15 9.29
C VAL A 615 12.02 -15.84 10.29
N PRO A 616 11.71 -14.56 10.55
CA PRO A 616 10.65 -14.18 11.49
C PRO A 616 9.27 -14.53 10.94
N GLY A 617 8.32 -14.83 11.83
CA GLY A 617 6.90 -15.06 11.52
C GLY A 617 6.18 -13.77 11.13
N LEU A 618 6.41 -13.28 9.92
CA LEU A 618 5.86 -12.04 9.39
C LEU A 618 5.20 -12.27 8.03
N ALA A 619 4.14 -11.53 7.74
CA ALA A 619 3.42 -11.59 6.46
C ALA A 619 4.34 -11.41 5.22
N PRO A 620 5.31 -10.46 5.19
CA PRO A 620 6.27 -10.37 4.10
C PRO A 620 7.15 -11.61 3.93
N ALA A 621 7.51 -12.28 5.01
CA ALA A 621 8.32 -13.50 4.96
C ALA A 621 7.52 -14.66 4.35
N ALA A 622 6.29 -14.85 4.79
CA ALA A 622 5.38 -15.84 4.23
C ALA A 622 5.13 -15.61 2.73
N LYS A 623 4.86 -14.36 2.30
CA LYS A 623 4.69 -13.99 0.88
C LYS A 623 5.94 -14.28 0.05
N GLN A 624 7.13 -13.96 0.55
CA GLN A 624 8.39 -14.24 -0.13
C GLN A 624 8.64 -15.74 -0.27
N GLY A 625 8.39 -16.52 0.79
CA GLY A 625 8.47 -17.98 0.77
C GLY A 625 7.52 -18.60 -0.23
N GLY A 626 6.24 -18.19 -0.25
CA GLY A 626 5.25 -18.69 -1.21
C GLY A 626 5.61 -18.38 -2.66
N ALA A 627 6.03 -17.15 -2.93
CA ALA A 627 6.48 -16.74 -4.26
C ALA A 627 7.78 -17.47 -4.68
N TYR A 628 8.64 -17.80 -3.75
CA TYR A 628 9.88 -18.56 -4.00
C TYR A 628 9.55 -20.01 -4.36
N VAL A 629 8.75 -20.71 -3.56
CA VAL A 629 8.36 -22.11 -3.81
C VAL A 629 7.64 -22.25 -5.16
N ALA A 630 6.76 -21.32 -5.50
CA ALA A 630 6.12 -21.32 -6.82
C ALA A 630 7.14 -21.25 -7.98
N ARG A 631 8.25 -20.51 -7.81
CA ARG A 631 9.35 -20.50 -8.79
C ARG A 631 10.13 -21.79 -8.81
N VAL A 632 10.38 -22.41 -7.64
CA VAL A 632 11.05 -23.71 -7.54
C VAL A 632 10.24 -24.77 -8.30
N ILE A 633 8.93 -24.88 -8.02
CA ILE A 633 8.03 -25.82 -8.71
C ILE A 633 8.03 -25.54 -10.23
N ARG A 634 7.89 -24.29 -10.65
CA ARG A 634 7.93 -23.94 -12.08
C ARG A 634 9.23 -24.38 -12.75
N ARG A 635 10.39 -24.16 -12.12
CA ARG A 635 11.68 -24.55 -12.68
C ARG A 635 11.83 -26.07 -12.77
N LYS A 636 11.40 -26.81 -11.72
CA LYS A 636 11.37 -28.28 -11.74
C LYS A 636 10.53 -28.80 -12.91
N LEU A 637 9.35 -28.23 -13.14
CA LEU A 637 8.46 -28.60 -14.26
C LEU A 637 9.07 -28.29 -15.63
N GLN A 638 9.92 -27.28 -15.73
CA GLN A 638 10.58 -26.87 -16.97
C GLN A 638 11.94 -27.54 -17.18
N GLY A 639 12.38 -28.45 -16.32
CA GLY A 639 13.70 -29.06 -16.37
C GLY A 639 14.85 -28.06 -16.24
N GLN A 640 14.60 -26.90 -15.65
CA GLN A 640 15.60 -25.84 -15.48
C GLN A 640 16.50 -26.10 -14.27
N PRO A 641 17.71 -25.54 -14.23
CA PRO A 641 18.60 -25.64 -13.08
C PRO A 641 17.93 -25.20 -11.79
N ALA A 642 18.37 -25.77 -10.66
CA ALA A 642 17.82 -25.46 -9.34
C ALA A 642 17.85 -23.95 -9.06
N GLN A 643 16.83 -23.46 -8.35
CA GLN A 643 16.77 -22.08 -7.89
C GLN A 643 17.88 -21.84 -6.84
N PRO A 644 18.55 -20.68 -6.81
CA PRO A 644 19.41 -20.31 -5.68
C PRO A 644 18.67 -20.44 -4.34
N PRO A 645 19.37 -20.73 -3.23
CA PRO A 645 18.78 -20.83 -1.90
C PRO A 645 17.83 -19.70 -1.54
N PHE A 646 16.79 -19.98 -0.77
CA PHE A 646 15.89 -18.95 -0.29
C PHE A 646 16.64 -17.96 0.60
N ALA A 647 16.54 -16.70 0.29
CA ALA A 647 17.09 -15.61 1.11
C ALA A 647 15.96 -14.61 1.44
N TYR A 648 15.65 -14.50 2.72
CA TYR A 648 14.64 -13.54 3.19
C TYR A 648 15.18 -12.12 3.17
N ARG A 649 14.48 -11.24 2.48
CA ARG A 649 14.73 -9.81 2.49
C ARG A 649 13.79 -9.14 3.49
N HIS A 650 14.35 -8.68 4.60
CA HIS A 650 13.59 -7.98 5.63
C HIS A 650 13.08 -6.63 5.10
N MET A 651 11.79 -6.39 5.26
CA MET A 651 11.13 -5.18 4.75
C MET A 651 10.82 -4.15 5.84
N GLY A 652 11.42 -4.32 7.02
CA GLY A 652 11.18 -3.47 8.18
C GLY A 652 10.12 -4.02 9.15
N SER A 653 10.00 -3.35 10.28
CA SER A 653 9.03 -3.64 11.34
C SER A 653 8.26 -2.39 11.70
N LEU A 654 6.94 -2.52 11.90
CA LEU A 654 6.04 -1.43 12.28
C LEU A 654 5.12 -1.90 13.38
N ALA A 655 4.77 -1.01 14.32
CA ALA A 655 3.72 -1.22 15.30
C ALA A 655 3.06 0.12 15.64
N THR A 656 1.73 0.16 15.73
CA THR A 656 0.99 1.34 16.21
C THR A 656 0.82 1.30 17.72
N ILE A 657 0.67 2.48 18.31
CA ILE A 657 0.49 2.64 19.75
C ILE A 657 -0.76 3.51 20.02
N GLY A 658 -1.70 3.46 19.09
CA GLY A 658 -2.85 4.33 19.07
C GLY A 658 -2.74 5.43 18.01
N ARG A 659 -3.56 6.46 18.12
CA ARG A 659 -3.71 7.54 17.14
C ARG A 659 -2.48 8.44 17.09
N LYS A 660 -2.00 8.71 15.88
CA LYS A 660 -0.82 9.55 15.61
C LYS A 660 0.47 9.05 16.26
N ALA A 661 0.50 7.85 16.81
CA ALA A 661 1.67 7.25 17.42
C ALA A 661 1.93 5.86 16.87
N ALA A 662 3.11 5.68 16.31
CA ALA A 662 3.63 4.39 15.85
C ALA A 662 5.15 4.38 15.97
N VAL A 663 5.74 3.19 15.91
CA VAL A 663 7.17 2.98 15.77
C VAL A 663 7.45 2.18 14.51
N ALA A 664 8.50 2.56 13.79
CA ALA A 664 8.90 1.95 12.54
C ALA A 664 10.42 1.82 12.47
N SER A 665 10.91 0.68 12.00
CA SER A 665 12.34 0.44 11.77
C SER A 665 12.53 -0.21 10.40
N PHE A 666 13.28 0.45 9.51
CA PHE A 666 13.58 0.02 8.15
C PHE A 666 15.07 0.17 7.85
N ASN A 667 15.78 -0.94 7.68
CA ASN A 667 17.20 -0.92 7.26
C ASN A 667 18.08 0.09 8.03
N GLY A 668 17.87 0.21 9.35
CA GLY A 668 18.63 1.14 10.20
C GLY A 668 18.00 2.53 10.36
N VAL A 669 17.00 2.88 9.58
CA VAL A 669 16.22 4.11 9.78
C VAL A 669 15.11 3.85 10.79
N ASN A 670 15.12 4.59 11.89
CA ASN A 670 14.16 4.48 12.98
C ASN A 670 13.25 5.72 13.01
N MET A 671 11.95 5.49 12.94
CA MET A 671 10.93 6.53 12.95
C MET A 671 9.95 6.31 14.10
N SER A 672 9.35 7.37 14.62
CA SER A 672 8.34 7.29 15.68
C SER A 672 7.35 8.45 15.59
N GLY A 673 6.20 8.33 16.26
CA GLY A 673 5.15 9.35 16.29
C GLY A 673 4.32 9.41 15.00
N ALA A 674 3.81 10.59 14.65
CA ALA A 674 2.91 10.80 13.52
C ALA A 674 3.48 10.40 12.16
N PRO A 675 4.75 10.68 11.81
CA PRO A 675 5.32 10.23 10.53
C PRO A 675 5.34 8.70 10.40
N ALA A 676 5.69 7.97 11.48
CA ALA A 676 5.66 6.51 11.49
C ALA A 676 4.22 5.98 11.38
N TRP A 677 3.24 6.67 11.98
CA TRP A 677 1.83 6.31 11.92
C TRP A 677 1.26 6.46 10.49
N TRP A 678 1.55 7.58 9.80
CA TRP A 678 1.15 7.76 8.41
C TRP A 678 1.78 6.71 7.48
N LEU A 679 3.07 6.43 7.66
CA LEU A 679 3.78 5.39 6.92
C LEU A 679 3.17 4.00 7.15
N TRP A 680 2.84 3.69 8.41
CA TRP A 680 2.14 2.46 8.78
C TRP A 680 0.80 2.36 8.05
N GLY A 681 -0.01 3.42 8.04
CA GLY A 681 -1.30 3.45 7.36
C GLY A 681 -1.20 3.19 5.85
N VAL A 682 -0.30 3.91 5.17
CA VAL A 682 -0.07 3.75 3.72
C VAL A 682 0.35 2.31 3.38
N ILE A 683 1.29 1.74 4.14
CA ILE A 683 1.79 0.38 3.91
C ILE A 683 0.67 -0.64 4.11
N HIS A 684 -0.13 -0.52 5.18
CA HIS A 684 -1.19 -1.49 5.47
C HIS A 684 -2.32 -1.44 4.44
N VAL A 685 -2.75 -0.25 4.02
CA VAL A 685 -3.73 -0.11 2.92
C VAL A 685 -3.19 -0.65 1.61
N ALA A 686 -1.93 -0.38 1.27
CA ALA A 686 -1.32 -0.90 0.03
C ALA A 686 -1.23 -2.43 0.00
N LEU A 687 -1.00 -3.06 1.15
CA LEU A 687 -0.88 -4.51 1.29
C LEU A 687 -2.21 -5.25 1.45
N LEU A 688 -3.28 -4.54 1.80
CA LEU A 688 -4.63 -5.09 1.98
C LEU A 688 -5.17 -5.64 0.64
N VAL A 689 -5.79 -6.81 0.71
CA VAL A 689 -6.34 -7.49 -0.47
C VAL A 689 -7.73 -6.95 -0.81
N GLY A 690 -7.92 -6.64 -2.09
CA GLY A 690 -9.19 -6.13 -2.62
C GLY A 690 -9.34 -4.60 -2.50
N LEU A 691 -9.87 -3.98 -3.57
CA LEU A 691 -10.07 -2.52 -3.60
C LEU A 691 -11.15 -2.09 -2.62
N ARG A 692 -12.28 -2.84 -2.58
CA ARG A 692 -13.38 -2.56 -1.66
C ARG A 692 -12.86 -2.43 -0.22
N ASN A 693 -12.03 -3.37 0.21
CA ASN A 693 -11.47 -3.38 1.56
C ASN A 693 -10.54 -2.19 1.80
N ARG A 694 -9.72 -1.82 0.81
CA ARG A 694 -8.85 -0.62 0.91
C ARG A 694 -9.66 0.66 1.10
N ILE A 695 -10.72 0.84 0.29
CA ILE A 695 -11.60 2.01 0.36
C ILE A 695 -12.33 2.02 1.71
N SER A 696 -12.89 0.89 2.12
CA SER A 696 -13.64 0.77 3.38
C SER A 696 -12.75 1.10 4.58
N VAL A 697 -11.55 0.52 4.66
CA VAL A 697 -10.59 0.80 5.74
C VAL A 697 -10.17 2.27 5.75
N MET A 698 -9.83 2.85 4.59
CA MET A 698 -9.48 4.27 4.49
C MET A 698 -10.62 5.17 4.96
N PHE A 699 -11.87 4.88 4.56
CA PHE A 699 -13.03 5.65 4.96
C PHE A 699 -13.29 5.52 6.47
N ASN A 700 -13.24 4.30 7.03
CA ASN A 700 -13.41 4.07 8.47
C ASN A 700 -12.32 4.78 9.29
N TRP A 701 -11.06 4.76 8.84
CA TRP A 701 -9.98 5.48 9.50
C TRP A 701 -10.16 7.00 9.41
N PHE A 702 -10.55 7.53 8.25
CA PHE A 702 -10.84 8.95 8.08
C PHE A 702 -11.98 9.39 8.99
N TRP A 703 -13.09 8.63 9.01
CA TRP A 703 -14.23 8.91 9.88
C TRP A 703 -13.85 8.85 11.37
N ALA A 704 -13.18 7.77 11.79
CA ALA A 704 -12.69 7.65 13.16
C ALA A 704 -11.70 8.77 13.50
N TYR A 705 -10.86 9.22 12.58
CA TYR A 705 -9.94 10.33 12.77
C TYR A 705 -10.66 11.66 13.04
N LEU A 706 -11.77 11.91 12.39
CA LEU A 706 -12.56 13.14 12.58
C LEU A 706 -13.45 13.11 13.82
N THR A 707 -14.12 11.97 14.08
CA THR A 707 -15.23 11.91 15.02
C THR A 707 -14.92 11.18 16.33
N PHE A 708 -13.81 10.43 16.42
CA PHE A 708 -13.50 9.45 17.48
C PHE A 708 -14.51 8.31 17.60
N LYS A 709 -15.59 8.30 16.82
CA LYS A 709 -16.61 7.25 16.84
C LYS A 709 -16.17 6.03 16.06
N ARG A 710 -16.32 4.85 16.67
CA ARG A 710 -16.08 3.54 16.06
C ARG A 710 -17.41 2.96 15.60
N GLY A 711 -17.49 2.59 14.31
CA GLY A 711 -18.77 2.19 13.69
C GLY A 711 -19.21 0.75 13.98
N THR A 712 -18.37 -0.10 14.57
CA THR A 712 -18.63 -1.54 14.70
C THR A 712 -18.77 -2.02 16.16
N ARG A 713 -19.25 -1.16 17.04
CA ARG A 713 -19.49 -1.44 18.48
C ARG A 713 -20.77 -2.24 18.68
N LEU A 714 -20.85 -3.40 18.08
CA LEU A 714 -21.99 -4.31 18.23
C LEU A 714 -21.54 -5.55 18.99
N ILE A 715 -22.29 -5.89 20.02
CA ILE A 715 -22.18 -7.17 20.72
C ILE A 715 -22.93 -8.19 19.89
N THR A 716 -22.18 -9.14 19.32
CA THR A 716 -22.73 -10.20 18.45
C THR A 716 -22.22 -11.56 18.91
N GLY A 717 -23.02 -12.61 18.74
CA GLY A 717 -22.75 -13.97 19.19
C GLY A 717 -23.71 -14.38 20.31
N ASP A 718 -23.80 -15.70 20.57
CA ASP A 718 -24.59 -16.21 21.68
C ASP A 718 -23.95 -15.78 23.01
N GLU A 719 -24.74 -15.22 23.89
CA GLU A 719 -24.43 -15.11 25.31
C GLU A 719 -24.33 -16.54 25.85
N ARG A 720 -23.16 -17.15 25.78
CA ARG A 720 -22.89 -18.28 26.64
C ARG A 720 -22.64 -17.68 28.02
N PRO A 721 -23.51 -17.95 29.01
CA PRO A 721 -23.19 -17.60 30.38
C PRO A 721 -21.81 -18.21 30.68
N LEU A 722 -20.92 -17.46 31.28
CA LEU A 722 -19.71 -17.99 31.93
C LEU A 722 -20.17 -18.70 33.24
N GLU A 723 -21.19 -19.55 33.13
CA GLU A 723 -21.66 -20.38 34.22
C GLU A 723 -20.72 -21.56 34.38
N ALA A 724 -20.36 -21.78 35.62
CA ALA A 724 -19.48 -22.81 36.09
C ALA A 724 -19.84 -24.20 35.54
N GLY A 725 -18.86 -24.88 34.97
CA GLY A 725 -18.81 -26.34 34.93
C GLY A 725 -19.67 -27.03 33.88
N ILE A 726 -19.35 -26.87 32.60
CA ILE A 726 -19.75 -27.87 31.58
C ILE A 726 -18.50 -28.36 30.85
N ASN A 727 -18.28 -29.65 31.03
CA ASN A 727 -17.24 -30.45 30.39
C ASN A 727 -17.10 -30.18 28.87
N PRO A 728 -15.91 -29.97 28.34
CA PRO A 728 -15.67 -29.82 26.92
C PRO A 728 -15.55 -31.22 26.25
N THR A 729 -16.61 -32.00 26.28
CA THR A 729 -16.70 -33.19 25.43
C THR A 729 -17.71 -32.91 24.33
N VAL A 730 -17.22 -33.07 23.11
CA VAL A 730 -17.90 -33.04 21.81
C VAL A 730 -17.68 -31.73 21.01
N ARG A 731 -16.49 -31.61 20.44
CA ARG A 731 -16.33 -31.08 19.08
C ARG A 731 -15.89 -32.24 18.19
N THR A 732 -16.87 -32.95 17.62
CA THR A 732 -16.66 -33.84 16.46
C THR A 732 -16.34 -33.05 15.20
#